data_ce2202c7b6093b18ad622ca62cd49771
#
_entry.id   ce2202c7b6093b18ad622ca62cd49771
#
_cell.length_a   1.000
_cell.length_b   1.000
_cell.length_c   1.000
_cell.angle_alpha   90.00
_cell.angle_beta   90.00
_cell.angle_gamma   90.00
#
_symmetry.space_group_name_H-M   'P 1'
#
loop_
_entity.id
_entity.type
_entity.pdbx_description
1 polymer ?
#
loop_
_entity_poly.entity_id
_entity_poly.type
_entity_poly.pdbx_seq_one_letter_code
_entity_poly.pdbx_strand_id
1 'polypeptide(L)'
;MTQVDHTRMANAIRALAMDAVEQAKSGHPGLPMGAADIATVLFAEMLKFDADHPDWPDRDRFVLSAGHGSMLLYALLYLTGNPDMTLEQIKRFRQLGSKTPGHPENFHTKGVETTTGPLGQGLATSVGMALAEKMLAAEFGRKIVDHRTYVLASDGDLMEGVSQEAIALAGHWRLNKLIVLYDDNGISIDGPTSLADSVDQVKRFKAAGWAAERIDGQDQTAIAEAIARAHDSNKPSLIACKTTIGYGAPNKAGTAKAHGEALGADELRAAKQKLGISLDTFCVPEEVLKAWRDAGSRGAVARKQWEARLAEMGPRKRAEFERRLRHERPASLAKALKAHKTALLASPLNVATRKSSEAAIEVIAAAMPMEFLAGSADLTGSNNNRAKSATEFSPKNPRGRFIHYGVREHGMAACLNGIFLHGGFAPNGATFLVFSDYARPSMRIAALMGAGVIYVMTHDSIGLGEDGPTHQPVEHLAALRAMPNMRVFRPCDALEVAECWELALNRTNGPTVLALTRQNLPQLRTSAPAENPCSHGAYELVAATGDAKVSLFASGSEVAIAVAAQKLLTERGIPSRVVSVPSLELLLAQPGERQEAIVGQAPVRVAIEAAVRWGWDAVIGPDGIFIGMQGFGASAPAKDLFRHFGIAAEAAVDAVLRHL
;
A
#
# COMPACT_ATOMS: atom_id res chain seq x y z
N MET A 1 -10.02 -27.17 -36.98
CA MET A 1 -9.43 -27.58 -35.71
C MET A 1 -10.56 -27.69 -34.70
N THR A 2 -10.73 -28.83 -34.05
CA THR A 2 -11.72 -29.01 -32.99
C THR A 2 -11.32 -28.06 -31.87
N GLN A 3 -12.23 -27.11 -31.51
CA GLN A 3 -12.06 -26.23 -30.40
C GLN A 3 -11.87 -27.07 -29.13
N VAL A 4 -10.79 -26.85 -28.38
CA VAL A 4 -10.56 -27.57 -27.14
C VAL A 4 -11.62 -27.12 -26.12
N ASP A 5 -12.29 -28.10 -25.52
CA ASP A 5 -13.31 -27.87 -24.49
C ASP A 5 -12.71 -27.16 -23.28
N HIS A 6 -13.39 -26.13 -22.80
CA HIS A 6 -13.00 -25.37 -21.58
C HIS A 6 -12.88 -26.26 -20.34
N THR A 7 -13.62 -27.36 -20.25
CA THR A 7 -13.48 -28.34 -19.16
C THR A 7 -12.08 -28.94 -19.12
N ARG A 8 -11.51 -29.28 -20.29
CA ARG A 8 -10.13 -29.78 -20.39
C ARG A 8 -9.11 -28.68 -20.05
N MET A 9 -9.38 -27.42 -20.41
CA MET A 9 -8.55 -26.28 -20.04
C MET A 9 -8.58 -26.05 -18.51
N ALA A 10 -9.74 -26.08 -17.88
CA ALA A 10 -9.89 -25.98 -16.42
C ALA A 10 -9.19 -27.14 -15.68
N ASN A 11 -9.25 -28.35 -16.26
CA ASN A 11 -8.59 -29.51 -15.70
C ASN A 11 -7.07 -29.42 -15.74
N ALA A 12 -6.48 -28.68 -16.69
CA ALA A 12 -5.04 -28.37 -16.69
C ALA A 12 -4.63 -27.49 -15.47
N ILE A 13 -5.46 -26.50 -15.11
CA ILE A 13 -5.25 -25.70 -13.90
C ILE A 13 -5.30 -26.60 -12.66
N ARG A 14 -6.34 -27.45 -12.56
CA ARG A 14 -6.52 -28.40 -11.45
C ARG A 14 -5.30 -29.33 -11.31
N ALA A 15 -4.84 -29.91 -12.42
CA ALA A 15 -3.70 -30.82 -12.43
C ALA A 15 -2.43 -30.14 -11.91
N LEU A 16 -2.06 -28.97 -12.45
CA LEU A 16 -0.87 -28.25 -12.05
C LEU A 16 -0.93 -27.82 -10.58
N ALA A 17 -2.09 -27.35 -10.12
CA ALA A 17 -2.27 -26.93 -8.74
C ALA A 17 -2.16 -28.10 -7.76
N MET A 18 -2.82 -29.23 -8.04
CA MET A 18 -2.73 -30.43 -7.20
C MET A 18 -1.29 -30.95 -7.14
N ASP A 19 -0.62 -31.08 -8.30
CA ASP A 19 0.74 -31.61 -8.36
C ASP A 19 1.75 -30.73 -7.64
N ALA A 20 1.66 -29.40 -7.79
CA ALA A 20 2.57 -28.47 -7.16
C ALA A 20 2.42 -28.46 -5.62
N VAL A 21 1.18 -28.46 -5.14
CA VAL A 21 0.89 -28.50 -3.69
C VAL A 21 1.31 -29.83 -3.11
N GLU A 22 1.05 -30.95 -3.79
CA GLU A 22 1.48 -32.29 -3.34
C GLU A 22 3.00 -32.42 -3.32
N GLN A 23 3.71 -31.91 -4.33
CA GLN A 23 5.18 -31.92 -4.37
C GLN A 23 5.79 -31.06 -3.27
N ALA A 24 5.22 -29.89 -3.01
CA ALA A 24 5.69 -28.98 -1.95
C ALA A 24 5.29 -29.46 -0.54
N LYS A 25 4.36 -30.41 -0.41
CA LYS A 25 3.72 -30.80 0.85
C LYS A 25 3.16 -29.62 1.64
N SER A 26 2.86 -28.54 0.95
CA SER A 26 2.41 -27.27 1.53
C SER A 26 1.65 -26.46 0.48
N GLY A 27 0.53 -25.89 0.85
CA GLY A 27 -0.27 -25.02 -0.02
C GLY A 27 -1.77 -25.28 0.08
N HIS A 28 -2.52 -24.63 -0.79
CA HIS A 28 -3.98 -24.60 -0.76
C HIS A 28 -4.52 -25.07 -2.12
N PRO A 29 -4.84 -26.36 -2.28
CA PRO A 29 -5.32 -26.89 -3.57
C PRO A 29 -6.80 -26.61 -3.80
N GLY A 30 -7.58 -26.40 -2.74
CA GLY A 30 -9.04 -26.39 -2.80
C GLY A 30 -9.64 -25.29 -3.65
N LEU A 31 -9.20 -24.04 -3.46
CA LEU A 31 -9.65 -22.91 -4.28
C LEU A 31 -9.23 -23.05 -5.74
N PRO A 32 -7.96 -23.35 -6.10
CA PRO A 32 -7.57 -23.60 -7.48
C PRO A 32 -8.41 -24.67 -8.19
N MET A 33 -8.79 -25.71 -7.46
CA MET A 33 -9.64 -26.79 -8.03
C MET A 33 -11.09 -26.33 -8.20
N GLY A 34 -11.64 -25.60 -7.23
CA GLY A 34 -13.03 -25.13 -7.24
C GLY A 34 -13.27 -24.01 -8.25
N ALA A 35 -12.36 -23.04 -8.34
CA ALA A 35 -12.49 -21.85 -9.17
C ALA A 35 -11.87 -22.00 -10.60
N ALA A 36 -11.44 -23.21 -10.98
CA ALA A 36 -10.78 -23.41 -12.29
C ALA A 36 -11.68 -23.06 -13.48
N ASP A 37 -12.99 -23.34 -13.41
CA ASP A 37 -13.93 -23.00 -14.48
C ASP A 37 -14.11 -21.48 -14.60
N ILE A 38 -14.24 -20.78 -13.49
CA ILE A 38 -14.32 -19.31 -13.43
C ILE A 38 -13.08 -18.70 -14.10
N ALA A 39 -11.89 -19.16 -13.68
CA ALA A 39 -10.63 -18.67 -14.21
C ALA A 39 -10.44 -18.99 -15.68
N THR A 40 -10.90 -20.16 -16.13
CA THR A 40 -10.83 -20.57 -17.54
C THR A 40 -11.67 -19.65 -18.41
N VAL A 41 -12.94 -19.43 -18.09
CA VAL A 41 -13.81 -18.52 -18.85
C VAL A 41 -13.23 -17.11 -18.86
N LEU A 42 -12.78 -16.62 -17.71
CA LEU A 42 -12.21 -15.27 -17.62
C LEU A 42 -10.99 -15.12 -18.54
N PHE A 43 -9.99 -15.98 -18.42
CA PHE A 43 -8.73 -15.85 -19.16
C PHE A 43 -8.82 -16.26 -20.62
N ALA A 44 -9.63 -17.28 -20.94
CA ALA A 44 -9.76 -17.73 -22.33
C ALA A 44 -10.62 -16.79 -23.20
N GLU A 45 -11.64 -16.13 -22.61
CA GLU A 45 -12.62 -15.38 -23.40
C GLU A 45 -12.69 -13.89 -23.07
N MET A 46 -12.68 -13.52 -21.78
CA MET A 46 -13.16 -12.22 -21.32
C MET A 46 -12.04 -11.20 -21.05
N LEU A 47 -10.94 -11.65 -20.44
CA LEU A 47 -9.85 -10.79 -20.00
C LEU A 47 -9.07 -10.21 -21.19
N LYS A 48 -8.94 -8.90 -21.25
CA LYS A 48 -8.11 -8.19 -22.25
C LYS A 48 -6.66 -8.13 -21.75
N PHE A 49 -5.81 -9.04 -22.22
CA PHE A 49 -4.39 -9.09 -21.84
C PHE A 49 -3.54 -9.70 -22.97
N ASP A 50 -2.24 -9.48 -22.91
CA ASP A 50 -1.24 -10.11 -23.78
C ASP A 50 -0.16 -10.70 -22.86
N ALA A 51 -0.05 -12.02 -22.82
CA ALA A 51 0.81 -12.72 -21.86
C ALA A 51 2.30 -12.40 -22.07
N ASP A 52 2.73 -12.12 -23.31
CA ASP A 52 4.10 -11.69 -23.63
C ASP A 52 4.40 -10.27 -23.16
N HIS A 53 3.37 -9.46 -22.87
CA HIS A 53 3.48 -8.08 -22.43
C HIS A 53 2.66 -7.83 -21.16
N PRO A 54 3.03 -8.45 -20.03
CA PRO A 54 2.28 -8.37 -18.77
C PRO A 54 2.24 -6.98 -18.15
N ASP A 55 3.04 -6.05 -18.66
CA ASP A 55 3.12 -4.64 -18.25
C ASP A 55 2.35 -3.68 -19.18
N TRP A 56 1.63 -4.20 -20.21
CA TRP A 56 0.82 -3.35 -21.08
C TRP A 56 -0.13 -2.46 -20.26
N PRO A 57 -0.05 -1.12 -20.38
CA PRO A 57 -0.79 -0.21 -19.49
C PRO A 57 -2.31 -0.34 -19.56
N ASP A 58 -2.88 -0.62 -20.73
CA ASP A 58 -4.34 -0.73 -20.93
C ASP A 58 -4.84 -2.18 -20.92
N ARG A 59 -4.07 -3.13 -20.37
CA ARG A 59 -4.56 -4.49 -20.10
C ARG A 59 -5.62 -4.47 -18.99
N ASP A 60 -6.55 -5.40 -19.01
CA ASP A 60 -7.37 -5.69 -17.84
C ASP A 60 -6.48 -6.23 -16.72
N ARG A 61 -6.85 -5.94 -15.48
CA ARG A 61 -6.12 -6.41 -14.29
C ARG A 61 -6.89 -7.55 -13.64
N PHE A 62 -6.16 -8.59 -13.30
CA PHE A 62 -6.69 -9.70 -12.52
C PHE A 62 -6.01 -9.74 -11.15
N VAL A 63 -6.79 -9.65 -10.09
CA VAL A 63 -6.33 -9.71 -8.71
C VAL A 63 -6.89 -10.96 -8.03
N LEU A 64 -6.01 -11.86 -7.63
CA LEU A 64 -6.36 -12.96 -6.76
C LEU A 64 -6.33 -12.46 -5.32
N SER A 65 -7.49 -11.98 -4.81
CA SER A 65 -7.62 -11.49 -3.43
C SER A 65 -7.50 -12.64 -2.43
N ALA A 66 -8.08 -13.79 -2.72
CA ALA A 66 -7.88 -15.04 -2.01
C ALA A 66 -6.47 -15.61 -2.29
N GLY A 67 -5.44 -14.89 -1.86
CA GLY A 67 -4.04 -15.13 -2.21
C GLY A 67 -3.50 -16.51 -1.79
N HIS A 68 -4.16 -17.20 -0.85
CA HIS A 68 -3.84 -18.57 -0.49
C HIS A 68 -4.00 -19.53 -1.68
N GLY A 69 -4.93 -19.26 -2.60
CA GLY A 69 -5.10 -20.01 -3.85
C GLY A 69 -4.05 -19.70 -4.93
N SER A 70 -2.85 -19.27 -4.56
CA SER A 70 -1.79 -18.76 -5.45
C SER A 70 -1.49 -19.65 -6.65
N MET A 71 -1.59 -20.98 -6.50
CA MET A 71 -1.37 -21.91 -7.60
C MET A 71 -2.37 -21.76 -8.75
N LEU A 72 -3.57 -21.22 -8.51
CA LEU A 72 -4.49 -20.83 -9.59
C LEU A 72 -3.82 -19.80 -10.50
N LEU A 73 -3.32 -18.73 -9.92
CA LEU A 73 -2.68 -17.65 -10.69
C LEU A 73 -1.40 -18.11 -11.36
N TYR A 74 -0.55 -18.89 -10.68
CA TYR A 74 0.70 -19.38 -11.27
C TYR A 74 0.44 -20.36 -12.42
N ALA A 75 -0.54 -21.26 -12.28
CA ALA A 75 -0.95 -22.13 -13.37
C ALA A 75 -1.46 -21.32 -14.58
N LEU A 76 -2.26 -20.29 -14.37
CA LEU A 76 -2.74 -19.40 -15.43
C LEU A 76 -1.58 -18.67 -16.12
N LEU A 77 -0.64 -18.09 -15.36
CA LEU A 77 0.54 -17.43 -15.91
C LEU A 77 1.38 -18.40 -16.77
N TYR A 78 1.61 -19.63 -16.27
CA TYR A 78 2.30 -20.65 -17.05
C TYR A 78 1.52 -21.04 -18.30
N LEU A 79 0.26 -21.41 -18.18
CA LEU A 79 -0.57 -21.92 -19.27
C LEU A 79 -0.74 -20.87 -20.38
N THR A 80 -0.97 -19.60 -20.03
CA THR A 80 -1.13 -18.50 -21.01
C THR A 80 0.18 -18.06 -21.66
N GLY A 81 1.34 -18.40 -21.10
CA GLY A 81 2.63 -18.12 -21.72
C GLY A 81 3.35 -16.89 -21.18
N ASN A 82 3.08 -16.49 -19.93
CA ASN A 82 3.86 -15.44 -19.31
C ASN A 82 5.36 -15.82 -19.29
N PRO A 83 6.26 -14.94 -19.78
CA PRO A 83 7.67 -15.26 -19.94
C PRO A 83 8.42 -15.54 -18.62
N ASP A 84 7.92 -15.00 -17.50
CA ASP A 84 8.51 -15.20 -16.16
C ASP A 84 8.11 -16.56 -15.53
N MET A 85 7.04 -17.20 -16.05
CA MET A 85 6.46 -18.40 -15.43
C MET A 85 6.68 -19.63 -16.30
N THR A 86 7.66 -20.45 -15.92
CA THR A 86 7.96 -21.73 -16.59
C THR A 86 7.44 -22.92 -15.78
N LEU A 87 7.37 -24.11 -16.41
CA LEU A 87 6.99 -25.34 -15.70
C LEU A 87 7.95 -25.65 -14.54
N GLU A 88 9.22 -25.33 -14.68
CA GLU A 88 10.21 -25.52 -13.62
C GLU A 88 9.94 -24.58 -12.42
N GLN A 89 9.39 -23.38 -12.66
CA GLN A 89 8.94 -22.51 -11.56
C GLN A 89 7.72 -23.11 -10.85
N ILE A 90 6.77 -23.68 -11.57
CA ILE A 90 5.61 -24.39 -11.02
C ILE A 90 6.07 -25.56 -10.12
N LYS A 91 7.01 -26.39 -10.60
CA LYS A 91 7.57 -27.50 -9.83
C LYS A 91 8.31 -27.06 -8.56
N ARG A 92 8.78 -25.83 -8.53
CA ARG A 92 9.47 -25.24 -7.37
C ARG A 92 8.54 -24.38 -6.50
N PHE A 93 7.25 -24.67 -6.51
CA PHE A 93 6.27 -23.97 -5.67
C PHE A 93 6.71 -23.91 -4.20
N ARG A 94 6.68 -22.71 -3.60
CA ARG A 94 7.11 -22.42 -2.22
C ARG A 94 8.60 -22.73 -1.91
N GLN A 95 9.44 -22.80 -2.94
CA GLN A 95 10.88 -22.96 -2.73
C GLN A 95 11.60 -21.61 -2.84
N LEU A 96 12.63 -21.41 -2.02
CA LEU A 96 13.40 -20.18 -2.01
C LEU A 96 13.93 -19.82 -3.39
N GLY A 97 13.71 -18.58 -3.81
CA GLY A 97 14.13 -18.04 -5.12
C GLY A 97 13.28 -18.48 -6.31
N SER A 98 12.20 -19.25 -6.11
CA SER A 98 11.25 -19.55 -7.18
C SER A 98 10.31 -18.36 -7.44
N LYS A 99 9.77 -18.27 -8.67
CA LYS A 99 8.73 -17.30 -9.05
C LYS A 99 7.32 -17.65 -8.54
N THR A 100 7.23 -18.69 -7.71
CA THR A 100 5.98 -19.21 -7.17
C THR A 100 5.98 -19.22 -5.65
N PRO A 101 6.08 -18.03 -4.99
CA PRO A 101 5.99 -17.93 -3.54
C PRO A 101 4.63 -18.43 -3.03
N GLY A 102 4.51 -18.64 -1.72
CA GLY A 102 3.30 -19.20 -1.11
C GLY A 102 2.02 -18.41 -1.35
N HIS A 103 2.15 -17.10 -1.51
CA HIS A 103 1.08 -16.16 -1.86
C HIS A 103 1.61 -15.21 -2.95
N PRO A 104 0.74 -14.60 -3.79
CA PRO A 104 1.17 -13.72 -4.87
C PRO A 104 1.96 -12.51 -4.38
N GLU A 105 3.13 -12.27 -5.01
CA GLU A 105 4.02 -11.15 -4.71
C GLU A 105 4.33 -10.38 -6.00
N ASN A 106 3.76 -9.16 -6.13
CA ASN A 106 3.85 -8.36 -7.35
C ASN A 106 5.27 -7.87 -7.69
N PHE A 107 6.12 -7.68 -6.68
CA PHE A 107 7.52 -7.28 -6.87
C PHE A 107 8.42 -8.47 -7.28
N HIS A 108 7.92 -9.71 -7.16
CA HIS A 108 8.69 -10.92 -7.41
C HIS A 108 8.32 -11.63 -8.72
N THR A 109 7.04 -11.63 -9.08
CA THR A 109 6.49 -12.37 -10.23
C THR A 109 5.75 -11.43 -11.18
N LYS A 110 6.22 -11.32 -12.44
CA LYS A 110 5.55 -10.51 -13.46
C LYS A 110 4.16 -11.05 -13.78
N GLY A 111 3.20 -10.15 -13.93
CA GLY A 111 1.79 -10.50 -14.14
C GLY A 111 0.98 -10.65 -12.87
N VAL A 112 1.62 -10.50 -11.69
CA VAL A 112 0.93 -10.34 -10.40
C VAL A 112 0.69 -8.85 -10.16
N GLU A 113 -0.56 -8.45 -10.09
CA GLU A 113 -0.94 -7.02 -10.01
C GLU A 113 -0.73 -6.42 -8.61
N THR A 114 -0.89 -7.20 -7.56
CA THR A 114 -0.68 -6.79 -6.16
C THR A 114 -0.32 -7.98 -5.29
N THR A 115 0.43 -7.72 -4.23
CA THR A 115 0.72 -8.73 -3.21
C THR A 115 -0.53 -8.99 -2.38
N THR A 116 -0.90 -10.27 -2.26
CA THR A 116 -2.04 -10.74 -1.48
C THR A 116 -1.61 -11.86 -0.52
N GLY A 117 -2.54 -12.39 0.24
CA GLY A 117 -2.28 -13.36 1.33
C GLY A 117 -3.03 -12.95 2.57
N PRO A 118 -2.82 -11.74 3.13
CA PRO A 118 -3.77 -11.18 4.09
C PRO A 118 -5.10 -10.92 3.39
N LEU A 119 -6.16 -11.58 3.84
CA LEU A 119 -7.49 -11.54 3.23
C LEU A 119 -8.07 -10.12 3.21
N GLY A 120 -8.88 -9.83 2.21
CA GLY A 120 -9.48 -8.50 2.00
C GLY A 120 -8.56 -7.46 1.35
N GLN A 121 -7.23 -7.59 1.46
CA GLN A 121 -6.28 -6.61 0.92
C GLN A 121 -6.36 -6.52 -0.62
N GLY A 122 -6.49 -7.66 -1.31
CA GLY A 122 -6.61 -7.69 -2.77
C GLY A 122 -7.86 -6.97 -3.27
N LEU A 123 -9.02 -7.27 -2.67
CA LEU A 123 -10.27 -6.58 -2.98
C LEU A 123 -10.17 -5.08 -2.75
N ALA A 124 -9.66 -4.66 -1.60
CA ALA A 124 -9.56 -3.25 -1.26
C ALA A 124 -8.53 -2.49 -2.14
N THR A 125 -7.40 -3.11 -2.47
CA THR A 125 -6.42 -2.57 -3.42
C THR A 125 -7.03 -2.42 -4.82
N SER A 126 -7.85 -3.38 -5.25
CA SER A 126 -8.53 -3.34 -6.56
C SER A 126 -9.50 -2.18 -6.70
N VAL A 127 -10.10 -1.72 -5.60
CA VAL A 127 -10.92 -0.50 -5.60
C VAL A 127 -10.08 0.71 -5.98
N GLY A 128 -8.85 0.81 -5.46
CA GLY A 128 -7.91 1.86 -5.85
C GLY A 128 -7.48 1.78 -7.32
N MET A 129 -7.26 0.57 -7.85
CA MET A 129 -6.94 0.38 -9.28
C MET A 129 -8.09 0.81 -10.19
N ALA A 130 -9.32 0.41 -9.88
CA ALA A 130 -10.51 0.79 -10.65
C ALA A 130 -10.81 2.30 -10.56
N LEU A 131 -10.50 2.92 -9.42
CA LEU A 131 -10.58 4.37 -9.25
C LEU A 131 -9.57 5.09 -10.15
N ALA A 132 -8.31 4.64 -10.15
CA ALA A 132 -7.26 5.21 -10.98
C ALA A 132 -7.59 5.10 -12.48
N GLU A 133 -8.10 3.96 -12.92
CA GLU A 133 -8.60 3.79 -14.29
C GLU A 133 -9.65 4.85 -14.62
N LYS A 134 -10.70 4.98 -13.79
CA LYS A 134 -11.80 5.92 -14.02
C LYS A 134 -11.30 7.37 -14.14
N MET A 135 -10.35 7.76 -13.29
CA MET A 135 -9.78 9.11 -13.29
C MET A 135 -8.91 9.34 -14.53
N LEU A 136 -8.03 8.39 -14.90
CA LEU A 136 -7.17 8.49 -16.09
C LEU A 136 -7.98 8.44 -17.39
N ALA A 137 -9.02 7.60 -17.45
CA ALA A 137 -9.94 7.56 -18.59
C ALA A 137 -10.65 8.91 -18.82
N ALA A 138 -11.03 9.61 -17.75
CA ALA A 138 -11.61 10.93 -17.82
C ALA A 138 -10.63 12.00 -18.34
N GLU A 139 -9.33 11.80 -18.11
CA GLU A 139 -8.27 12.75 -18.51
C GLU A 139 -7.68 12.46 -19.88
N PHE A 140 -7.29 11.21 -20.14
CA PHE A 140 -6.62 10.80 -21.38
C PHE A 140 -7.60 10.29 -22.44
N GLY A 141 -8.83 9.96 -22.05
CA GLY A 141 -9.87 9.43 -22.92
C GLY A 141 -9.87 7.90 -23.02
N ARG A 142 -11.05 7.34 -23.28
CA ARG A 142 -11.26 5.87 -23.36
C ARG A 142 -10.52 5.18 -24.52
N LYS A 143 -10.02 5.92 -25.49
CA LYS A 143 -9.17 5.36 -26.53
C LYS A 143 -7.80 4.91 -25.99
N ILE A 144 -7.38 5.46 -24.87
CA ILE A 144 -6.06 5.23 -24.24
C ILE A 144 -6.20 4.46 -22.93
N VAL A 145 -7.23 4.74 -22.12
CA VAL A 145 -7.47 4.07 -20.84
C VAL A 145 -8.89 3.53 -20.82
N ASP A 146 -9.02 2.21 -21.03
CA ASP A 146 -10.32 1.54 -21.10
C ASP A 146 -10.19 0.06 -20.72
N HIS A 147 -9.79 -0.20 -19.48
CA HIS A 147 -9.61 -1.55 -18.95
C HIS A 147 -10.45 -1.77 -17.69
N ARG A 148 -10.63 -3.04 -17.35
CA ARG A 148 -11.35 -3.49 -16.18
C ARG A 148 -10.41 -4.03 -15.10
N THR A 149 -10.90 -4.09 -13.89
CA THR A 149 -10.25 -4.78 -12.78
C THR A 149 -11.15 -5.92 -12.33
N TYR A 150 -10.66 -7.14 -12.48
CA TYR A 150 -11.31 -8.37 -12.02
C TYR A 150 -10.67 -8.84 -10.73
N VAL A 151 -11.49 -9.27 -9.80
CA VAL A 151 -11.05 -9.76 -8.49
C VAL A 151 -11.64 -11.14 -8.26
N LEU A 152 -10.81 -12.12 -7.93
CA LEU A 152 -11.30 -13.37 -7.37
C LEU A 152 -11.17 -13.31 -5.84
N ALA A 153 -12.31 -13.23 -5.17
CA ALA A 153 -12.44 -13.15 -3.72
C ALA A 153 -13.05 -14.45 -3.15
N SER A 154 -12.80 -14.73 -1.88
CA SER A 154 -13.35 -15.88 -1.15
C SER A 154 -14.25 -15.46 0.00
N ASP A 155 -14.88 -16.42 0.66
CA ASP A 155 -15.70 -16.20 1.87
C ASP A 155 -14.92 -15.38 2.92
N GLY A 156 -13.68 -15.78 3.22
CA GLY A 156 -12.84 -15.10 4.19
C GLY A 156 -12.48 -13.66 3.79
N ASP A 157 -12.25 -13.39 2.49
CA ASP A 157 -12.05 -12.02 2.02
C ASP A 157 -13.23 -11.12 2.38
N LEU A 158 -14.46 -11.64 2.21
CA LEU A 158 -15.69 -10.87 2.45
C LEU A 158 -16.05 -10.71 3.92
N MET A 159 -15.46 -11.50 4.81
CA MET A 159 -15.58 -11.33 6.27
C MET A 159 -14.69 -10.20 6.79
N GLU A 160 -13.57 -9.89 6.13
CA GLU A 160 -12.62 -8.87 6.57
C GLU A 160 -13.24 -7.46 6.65
N GLY A 161 -12.90 -6.72 7.71
CA GLY A 161 -13.37 -5.35 7.91
C GLY A 161 -12.98 -4.41 6.77
N VAL A 162 -11.75 -4.54 6.24
CA VAL A 162 -11.27 -3.72 5.10
C VAL A 162 -12.12 -3.94 3.84
N SER A 163 -12.65 -5.15 3.64
CA SER A 163 -13.55 -5.45 2.52
C SER A 163 -14.86 -4.68 2.65
N GLN A 164 -15.40 -4.51 3.87
CA GLN A 164 -16.61 -3.74 4.10
C GLN A 164 -16.41 -2.27 3.75
N GLU A 165 -15.28 -1.70 4.12
CA GLU A 165 -14.90 -0.34 3.74
C GLU A 165 -14.76 -0.20 2.21
N ALA A 166 -14.08 -1.15 1.57
CA ALA A 166 -13.85 -1.20 0.13
C ALA A 166 -15.16 -1.34 -0.67
N ILE A 167 -16.06 -2.23 -0.26
CA ILE A 167 -17.37 -2.45 -0.88
C ILE A 167 -18.19 -1.16 -0.84
N ALA A 168 -18.23 -0.48 0.31
CA ALA A 168 -18.94 0.77 0.47
C ALA A 168 -18.37 1.88 -0.44
N LEU A 169 -17.04 2.03 -0.50
CA LEU A 169 -16.36 3.01 -1.34
C LEU A 169 -16.61 2.77 -2.83
N ALA A 170 -16.46 1.53 -3.31
CA ALA A 170 -16.63 1.19 -4.71
C ALA A 170 -18.07 1.45 -5.21
N GLY A 171 -19.07 1.10 -4.41
CA GLY A 171 -20.47 1.38 -4.72
C GLY A 171 -20.77 2.88 -4.75
N HIS A 172 -20.29 3.64 -3.74
CA HIS A 172 -20.42 5.09 -3.66
C HIS A 172 -19.79 5.79 -4.86
N TRP A 173 -18.60 5.37 -5.27
CA TRP A 173 -17.87 5.93 -6.41
C TRP A 173 -18.34 5.40 -7.77
N ARG A 174 -19.28 4.44 -7.78
CA ARG A 174 -19.79 3.81 -9.00
C ARG A 174 -18.67 3.33 -9.92
N LEU A 175 -17.77 2.49 -9.39
CA LEU A 175 -16.64 1.94 -10.13
C LEU A 175 -17.08 0.79 -11.03
N ASN A 176 -17.80 1.11 -12.08
CA ASN A 176 -18.49 0.14 -12.94
C ASN A 176 -17.58 -0.82 -13.71
N LYS A 177 -16.26 -0.59 -13.73
CA LYS A 177 -15.27 -1.49 -14.32
C LYS A 177 -14.60 -2.41 -13.28
N LEU A 178 -15.03 -2.36 -12.04
CA LEU A 178 -14.66 -3.31 -11.00
C LEU A 178 -15.65 -4.47 -10.97
N ILE A 179 -15.15 -5.69 -11.21
CA ILE A 179 -15.94 -6.92 -11.26
C ILE A 179 -15.33 -7.91 -10.27
N VAL A 180 -16.09 -8.29 -9.27
CA VAL A 180 -15.71 -9.27 -8.24
C VAL A 180 -16.38 -10.61 -8.57
N LEU A 181 -15.56 -11.61 -8.83
CA LEU A 181 -15.93 -13.01 -8.91
C LEU A 181 -15.73 -13.59 -7.50
N TYR A 182 -16.81 -13.95 -6.86
CA TYR A 182 -16.78 -14.46 -5.49
C TYR A 182 -16.89 -15.98 -5.51
N ASP A 183 -15.84 -16.66 -5.06
CA ASP A 183 -15.82 -18.12 -4.85
C ASP A 183 -16.68 -18.46 -3.62
N ASP A 184 -18.00 -18.59 -3.87
CA ASP A 184 -19.03 -18.90 -2.87
C ASP A 184 -19.07 -20.41 -2.60
N ASN A 185 -17.99 -20.95 -2.00
CA ASN A 185 -17.89 -22.38 -1.72
C ASN A 185 -18.41 -22.78 -0.31
N GLY A 186 -18.59 -21.81 0.59
CA GLY A 186 -19.15 -22.01 1.92
C GLY A 186 -18.24 -22.75 2.90
N ILE A 187 -16.92 -22.81 2.64
CA ILE A 187 -15.94 -23.53 3.48
C ILE A 187 -14.75 -22.64 3.81
N SER A 188 -14.36 -22.64 5.08
CA SER A 188 -13.13 -22.05 5.59
C SER A 188 -12.22 -23.14 6.20
N ILE A 189 -11.10 -22.74 6.83
CA ILE A 189 -10.18 -23.65 7.51
C ILE A 189 -10.88 -24.43 8.63
N ASP A 190 -11.74 -23.75 9.39
CA ASP A 190 -12.44 -24.36 10.55
C ASP A 190 -13.63 -25.25 10.14
N GLY A 191 -14.10 -25.12 8.88
CA GLY A 191 -15.26 -25.87 8.40
C GLY A 191 -16.27 -25.01 7.62
N PRO A 192 -17.57 -25.32 7.71
CA PRO A 192 -18.60 -24.52 7.05
C PRO A 192 -18.59 -23.07 7.53
N THR A 193 -18.70 -22.12 6.59
CA THR A 193 -18.74 -20.69 6.93
C THR A 193 -19.89 -20.32 7.85
N SER A 194 -20.98 -21.11 7.86
CA SER A 194 -22.12 -20.96 8.77
C SER A 194 -21.77 -21.05 10.26
N LEU A 195 -20.56 -21.51 10.61
CA LEU A 195 -20.05 -21.47 11.98
C LEU A 195 -19.78 -20.03 12.46
N ALA A 196 -19.47 -19.11 11.55
CA ALA A 196 -19.02 -17.74 11.88
C ALA A 196 -19.74 -16.64 11.10
N ASP A 197 -20.38 -16.94 9.98
CA ASP A 197 -21.06 -15.95 9.13
C ASP A 197 -22.42 -16.45 8.61
N SER A 198 -23.41 -15.57 8.62
CA SER A 198 -24.74 -15.79 8.07
C SER A 198 -25.18 -14.69 7.09
N VAL A 199 -24.23 -13.86 6.66
CA VAL A 199 -24.51 -12.69 5.80
C VAL A 199 -24.81 -13.14 4.37
N ASP A 200 -25.93 -12.69 3.83
CA ASP A 200 -26.21 -12.78 2.39
C ASP A 200 -25.38 -11.73 1.64
N GLN A 201 -24.26 -12.16 1.09
CA GLN A 201 -23.33 -11.26 0.41
C GLN A 201 -23.96 -10.58 -0.81
N VAL A 202 -24.83 -11.26 -1.57
CA VAL A 202 -25.53 -10.67 -2.72
C VAL A 202 -26.40 -9.49 -2.27
N LYS A 203 -27.16 -9.66 -1.19
CA LYS A 203 -27.97 -8.55 -0.64
C LYS A 203 -27.12 -7.43 -0.09
N ARG A 204 -26.02 -7.75 0.61
CA ARG A 204 -25.08 -6.77 1.15
C ARG A 204 -24.50 -5.88 0.04
N PHE A 205 -24.00 -6.47 -1.04
CA PHE A 205 -23.45 -5.72 -2.17
C PHE A 205 -24.51 -4.88 -2.87
N LYS A 206 -25.73 -5.42 -3.04
CA LYS A 206 -26.85 -4.61 -3.58
C LYS A 206 -27.15 -3.40 -2.71
N ALA A 207 -27.18 -3.55 -1.39
CA ALA A 207 -27.39 -2.45 -0.45
C ALA A 207 -26.26 -1.41 -0.50
N ALA A 208 -25.02 -1.83 -0.81
CA ALA A 208 -23.88 -0.95 -1.01
C ALA A 208 -23.84 -0.29 -2.42
N GLY A 209 -24.84 -0.50 -3.27
CA GLY A 209 -24.95 0.15 -4.59
C GLY A 209 -24.31 -0.61 -5.76
N TRP A 210 -24.02 -1.89 -5.59
CA TRP A 210 -23.49 -2.79 -6.64
C TRP A 210 -24.60 -3.46 -7.46
N ALA A 211 -24.27 -3.89 -8.67
CA ALA A 211 -24.98 -4.97 -9.34
C ALA A 211 -24.46 -6.28 -8.73
N ALA A 212 -25.37 -7.18 -8.33
CA ALA A 212 -24.94 -8.42 -7.70
C ALA A 212 -25.92 -9.55 -8.04
N GLU A 213 -25.38 -10.71 -8.40
CA GLU A 213 -26.13 -11.93 -8.73
C GLU A 213 -25.40 -13.18 -8.25
N ARG A 214 -26.10 -14.31 -8.19
CA ARG A 214 -25.51 -15.63 -7.89
C ARG A 214 -25.74 -16.55 -9.06
N ILE A 215 -24.71 -17.32 -9.41
CA ILE A 215 -24.72 -18.30 -10.50
C ILE A 215 -24.11 -19.63 -10.04
N ASP A 216 -24.24 -20.67 -10.84
CA ASP A 216 -23.43 -21.88 -10.73
C ASP A 216 -22.01 -21.58 -11.23
N GLY A 217 -21.04 -21.70 -10.33
CA GLY A 217 -19.61 -21.46 -10.62
C GLY A 217 -18.89 -22.60 -11.35
N GLN A 218 -19.59 -23.73 -11.60
CA GLN A 218 -19.13 -24.82 -12.47
C GLN A 218 -19.77 -24.77 -13.86
N ASP A 219 -20.80 -23.93 -14.09
CA ASP A 219 -21.40 -23.71 -15.40
C ASP A 219 -20.68 -22.58 -16.15
N GLN A 220 -19.85 -22.96 -17.09
CA GLN A 220 -19.01 -22.04 -17.89
C GLN A 220 -19.86 -21.07 -18.73
N THR A 221 -21.04 -21.49 -19.21
CA THR A 221 -21.98 -20.62 -19.93
C THR A 221 -22.55 -19.56 -19.00
N ALA A 222 -23.02 -19.96 -17.81
CA ALA A 222 -23.55 -19.04 -16.81
C ALA A 222 -22.49 -18.02 -16.36
N ILE A 223 -21.21 -18.44 -16.22
CA ILE A 223 -20.09 -17.56 -15.89
C ILE A 223 -19.89 -16.52 -17.00
N ALA A 224 -19.80 -16.97 -18.27
CA ALA A 224 -19.59 -16.06 -19.42
C ALA A 224 -20.70 -15.03 -19.54
N GLU A 225 -21.97 -15.46 -19.44
CA GLU A 225 -23.12 -14.57 -19.49
C GLU A 225 -23.16 -13.56 -18.33
N ALA A 226 -22.81 -13.99 -17.11
CA ALA A 226 -22.78 -13.10 -15.95
C ALA A 226 -21.67 -12.03 -16.09
N ILE A 227 -20.49 -12.40 -16.60
CA ILE A 227 -19.42 -11.44 -16.89
C ILE A 227 -19.85 -10.48 -18.00
N ALA A 228 -20.53 -10.95 -19.05
CA ALA A 228 -21.05 -10.09 -20.11
C ALA A 228 -22.06 -9.06 -19.54
N ARG A 229 -23.01 -9.49 -18.69
CA ARG A 229 -23.93 -8.57 -17.98
C ARG A 229 -23.18 -7.56 -17.11
N ALA A 230 -22.10 -7.97 -16.43
CA ALA A 230 -21.27 -7.07 -15.64
C ALA A 230 -20.54 -6.03 -16.50
N HIS A 231 -20.15 -6.37 -17.74
CA HIS A 231 -19.56 -5.41 -18.68
C HIS A 231 -20.50 -4.27 -19.05
N ASP A 232 -21.80 -4.52 -19.12
CA ASP A 232 -22.83 -3.56 -19.47
C ASP A 232 -23.36 -2.78 -18.26
N SER A 233 -22.94 -3.15 -17.06
CA SER A 233 -23.37 -2.51 -15.82
C SER A 233 -22.79 -1.09 -15.67
N ASN A 234 -23.60 -0.18 -15.16
CA ASN A 234 -23.17 1.18 -14.76
C ASN A 234 -22.75 1.24 -13.27
N LYS A 235 -22.68 0.09 -12.59
CA LYS A 235 -22.29 -0.10 -11.19
C LYS A 235 -21.15 -1.11 -11.10
N PRO A 236 -20.34 -1.11 -10.04
CA PRO A 236 -19.46 -2.24 -9.78
C PRO A 236 -20.29 -3.53 -9.65
N SER A 237 -19.71 -4.67 -10.02
CA SER A 237 -20.46 -5.93 -10.11
C SER A 237 -19.88 -7.01 -9.21
N LEU A 238 -20.76 -7.71 -8.49
CA LEU A 238 -20.47 -8.97 -7.78
C LEU A 238 -21.13 -10.11 -8.51
N ILE A 239 -20.37 -11.13 -8.87
CA ILE A 239 -20.86 -12.41 -9.38
C ILE A 239 -20.50 -13.46 -8.32
N ALA A 240 -21.49 -13.87 -7.51
CA ALA A 240 -21.32 -14.94 -6.53
C ALA A 240 -21.41 -16.29 -7.24
N CYS A 241 -20.27 -16.90 -7.46
CA CYS A 241 -20.12 -18.16 -8.16
C CYS A 241 -20.20 -19.31 -7.13
N LYS A 242 -21.30 -20.03 -7.09
CA LYS A 242 -21.44 -21.20 -6.22
C LYS A 242 -20.51 -22.30 -6.74
N THR A 243 -19.49 -22.63 -5.95
CA THR A 243 -18.48 -23.63 -6.30
C THR A 243 -18.40 -24.74 -5.27
N THR A 244 -17.56 -25.73 -5.58
CA THR A 244 -17.20 -26.78 -4.63
C THR A 244 -15.69 -26.72 -4.40
N ILE A 245 -15.26 -26.37 -3.18
CA ILE A 245 -13.84 -26.41 -2.82
C ILE A 245 -13.26 -27.81 -3.05
N GLY A 246 -12.06 -27.89 -3.65
CA GLY A 246 -11.44 -29.20 -3.97
C GLY A 246 -12.23 -30.00 -5.01
N TYR A 247 -12.91 -29.34 -5.94
CA TYR A 247 -13.69 -29.96 -6.99
C TYR A 247 -12.94 -31.09 -7.70
N GLY A 248 -13.55 -32.27 -7.77
CA GLY A 248 -12.97 -33.47 -8.36
C GLY A 248 -12.33 -34.42 -7.34
N ALA A 249 -11.98 -33.99 -6.14
CA ALA A 249 -11.46 -34.86 -5.09
C ALA A 249 -12.60 -35.76 -4.53
N PRO A 250 -12.49 -37.09 -4.59
CA PRO A 250 -13.60 -37.96 -4.23
C PRO A 250 -14.05 -37.85 -2.78
N ASN A 251 -13.12 -37.72 -1.82
CA ASN A 251 -13.40 -37.77 -0.39
C ASN A 251 -13.20 -36.41 0.31
N LYS A 252 -12.45 -35.47 -0.30
CA LYS A 252 -12.12 -34.19 0.34
C LYS A 252 -12.92 -33.02 -0.25
N ALA A 253 -13.53 -33.14 -1.43
CA ALA A 253 -14.32 -32.06 -2.03
C ALA A 253 -15.46 -31.60 -1.10
N GLY A 254 -15.68 -30.28 -1.02
CA GLY A 254 -16.72 -29.68 -0.18
C GLY A 254 -16.39 -29.70 1.32
N THR A 255 -15.16 -30.00 1.71
CA THR A 255 -14.74 -30.06 3.12
C THR A 255 -13.52 -29.18 3.40
N ALA A 256 -13.32 -28.81 4.68
CA ALA A 256 -12.14 -28.08 5.14
C ALA A 256 -10.80 -28.81 4.84
N LYS A 257 -10.82 -30.14 4.70
CA LYS A 257 -9.64 -30.95 4.37
C LYS A 257 -9.07 -30.66 2.97
N ALA A 258 -9.84 -30.04 2.08
CA ALA A 258 -9.34 -29.58 0.79
C ALA A 258 -8.76 -28.16 0.85
N HIS A 259 -8.97 -27.42 1.95
CA HIS A 259 -8.65 -25.98 2.00
C HIS A 259 -7.16 -25.71 1.99
N GLY A 260 -6.41 -26.12 3.00
CA GLY A 260 -5.06 -25.59 3.29
C GLY A 260 -3.95 -26.64 3.41
N GLU A 261 -4.16 -27.87 2.93
CA GLU A 261 -3.17 -28.94 2.98
C GLU A 261 -3.14 -29.76 1.68
N ALA A 262 -2.04 -30.45 1.44
CA ALA A 262 -1.92 -31.36 0.31
C ALA A 262 -3.01 -32.45 0.37
N LEU A 263 -3.50 -32.87 -0.81
CA LEU A 263 -4.55 -33.88 -0.89
C LEU A 263 -4.08 -35.26 -0.38
N GLY A 264 -2.79 -35.55 -0.51
CA GLY A 264 -2.22 -36.87 -0.33
C GLY A 264 -2.25 -37.70 -1.62
N ALA A 265 -1.29 -38.59 -1.76
CA ALA A 265 -1.03 -39.31 -3.01
C ALA A 265 -2.24 -40.12 -3.54
N ASP A 266 -2.98 -40.77 -2.64
CA ASP A 266 -4.14 -41.59 -3.01
C ASP A 266 -5.32 -40.71 -3.46
N GLU A 267 -5.62 -39.65 -2.72
CA GLU A 267 -6.70 -38.71 -3.08
C GLU A 267 -6.36 -37.96 -4.38
N LEU A 268 -5.10 -37.54 -4.56
CA LEU A 268 -4.62 -36.91 -5.80
C LEU A 268 -4.83 -37.84 -7.00
N ARG A 269 -4.42 -39.12 -6.88
CA ARG A 269 -4.57 -40.12 -7.93
C ARG A 269 -6.05 -40.31 -8.28
N ALA A 270 -6.89 -40.47 -7.26
CA ALA A 270 -8.33 -40.66 -7.44
C ALA A 270 -9.02 -39.43 -8.03
N ALA A 271 -8.60 -38.22 -7.66
CA ALA A 271 -9.07 -36.97 -8.25
C ALA A 271 -8.71 -36.88 -9.75
N LYS A 272 -7.46 -37.19 -10.11
CA LYS A 272 -7.01 -37.21 -11.52
C LYS A 272 -7.82 -38.22 -12.34
N GLN A 273 -8.06 -39.43 -11.81
CA GLN A 273 -8.90 -40.43 -12.48
C GLN A 273 -10.34 -39.95 -12.71
N LYS A 274 -10.96 -39.38 -11.66
CA LYS A 274 -12.32 -38.84 -11.74
C LYS A 274 -12.47 -37.69 -12.75
N LEU A 275 -11.46 -36.86 -12.85
CA LEU A 275 -11.42 -35.70 -13.78
C LEU A 275 -10.96 -36.09 -15.19
N GLY A 276 -10.54 -37.34 -15.44
CA GLY A 276 -10.00 -37.76 -16.74
C GLY A 276 -8.66 -37.12 -17.10
N ILE A 277 -7.84 -36.80 -16.08
CA ILE A 277 -6.53 -36.17 -16.23
C ILE A 277 -5.43 -37.25 -16.20
N SER A 278 -4.31 -37.01 -16.92
CA SER A 278 -3.14 -37.90 -16.84
C SER A 278 -2.67 -38.11 -15.40
N LEU A 279 -2.30 -39.32 -15.07
CA LEU A 279 -1.70 -39.64 -13.78
C LEU A 279 -0.25 -39.15 -13.66
N ASP A 280 0.40 -38.85 -14.77
CA ASP A 280 1.73 -38.25 -14.77
C ASP A 280 1.70 -36.87 -14.12
N THR A 281 2.73 -36.57 -13.32
CA THR A 281 2.84 -35.29 -12.65
C THR A 281 3.24 -34.18 -13.63
N PHE A 282 2.64 -32.99 -13.44
CA PHE A 282 2.88 -31.81 -14.27
C PHE A 282 2.67 -32.02 -15.77
N CYS A 283 1.81 -32.97 -16.13
CA CYS A 283 1.46 -33.28 -17.50
C CYS A 283 0.27 -32.42 -17.97
N VAL A 284 0.49 -31.62 -19.00
CA VAL A 284 -0.55 -30.89 -19.73
C VAL A 284 -0.55 -31.37 -21.18
N PRO A 285 -1.66 -31.89 -21.70
CA PRO A 285 -1.73 -32.31 -23.11
C PRO A 285 -1.38 -31.16 -24.05
N GLU A 286 -0.65 -31.46 -25.14
CA GLU A 286 -0.11 -30.44 -26.05
C GLU A 286 -1.21 -29.56 -26.65
N GLU A 287 -2.32 -30.16 -27.05
CA GLU A 287 -3.47 -29.42 -27.61
C GLU A 287 -4.13 -28.50 -26.57
N VAL A 288 -4.15 -28.87 -25.30
CA VAL A 288 -4.66 -28.02 -24.19
C VAL A 288 -3.70 -26.89 -23.93
N LEU A 289 -2.40 -27.17 -23.87
CA LEU A 289 -1.38 -26.13 -23.69
C LEU A 289 -1.41 -25.15 -24.86
N LYS A 290 -1.58 -25.63 -26.09
CA LYS A 290 -1.72 -24.76 -27.26
C LYS A 290 -2.96 -23.86 -27.16
N ALA A 291 -4.11 -24.40 -26.75
CA ALA A 291 -5.32 -23.60 -26.56
C ALA A 291 -5.11 -22.48 -25.53
N TRP A 292 -4.42 -22.76 -24.44
CA TRP A 292 -4.04 -21.76 -23.44
C TRP A 292 -3.07 -20.71 -23.97
N ARG A 293 -2.07 -21.10 -24.80
CA ARG A 293 -1.14 -20.18 -25.48
C ARG A 293 -1.87 -19.26 -26.46
N ASP A 294 -2.83 -19.83 -27.21
CA ASP A 294 -3.67 -19.06 -28.14
C ASP A 294 -4.53 -18.02 -27.34
N ALA A 295 -5.07 -18.40 -26.16
CA ALA A 295 -5.76 -17.49 -25.27
C ALA A 295 -4.84 -16.37 -24.73
N GLY A 296 -3.61 -16.71 -24.34
CA GLY A 296 -2.63 -15.76 -23.82
C GLY A 296 -2.18 -14.71 -24.84
N SER A 297 -2.10 -15.09 -26.11
CA SER A 297 -1.71 -14.18 -27.21
C SER A 297 -2.88 -13.41 -27.83
N ARG A 298 -4.12 -13.73 -27.47
CA ARG A 298 -5.35 -13.17 -28.05
C ARG A 298 -5.37 -11.64 -28.02
N GLY A 299 -4.83 -11.04 -26.96
CA GLY A 299 -4.80 -9.59 -26.79
C GLY A 299 -3.72 -8.86 -27.57
N ALA A 300 -2.80 -9.55 -28.23
CA ALA A 300 -1.70 -8.93 -28.98
C ALA A 300 -2.19 -7.94 -30.05
N VAL A 301 -3.30 -8.25 -30.72
CA VAL A 301 -3.91 -7.36 -31.73
C VAL A 301 -4.43 -6.08 -31.05
N ALA A 302 -5.14 -6.22 -29.95
CA ALA A 302 -5.69 -5.08 -29.20
C ALA A 302 -4.56 -4.19 -28.65
N ARG A 303 -3.45 -4.79 -28.16
CA ARG A 303 -2.27 -4.06 -27.71
C ARG A 303 -1.62 -3.27 -28.83
N LYS A 304 -1.35 -3.89 -30.00
CA LYS A 304 -0.77 -3.19 -31.15
C LYS A 304 -1.66 -2.04 -31.65
N GLN A 305 -2.97 -2.21 -31.65
CA GLN A 305 -3.92 -1.14 -31.97
C GLN A 305 -3.88 -0.03 -30.93
N TRP A 306 -3.73 -0.36 -29.63
CA TRP A 306 -3.56 0.62 -28.57
C TRP A 306 -2.25 1.40 -28.70
N GLU A 307 -1.13 0.72 -29.02
CA GLU A 307 0.16 1.37 -29.29
C GLU A 307 0.07 2.37 -30.46
N ALA A 308 -0.65 2.01 -31.52
CA ALA A 308 -0.90 2.92 -32.63
C ALA A 308 -1.70 4.17 -32.19
N ARG A 309 -2.78 3.99 -31.42
CA ARG A 309 -3.55 5.11 -30.86
C ARG A 309 -2.71 5.98 -29.90
N LEU A 310 -1.84 5.38 -29.11
CA LEU A 310 -0.90 6.11 -28.25
C LEU A 310 0.11 6.92 -29.07
N ALA A 311 0.60 6.36 -30.19
CA ALA A 311 1.51 7.05 -31.10
C ALA A 311 0.85 8.28 -31.79
N GLU A 312 -0.44 8.20 -32.07
CA GLU A 312 -1.24 9.31 -32.64
C GLU A 312 -1.52 10.42 -31.61
N MET A 313 -1.35 10.16 -30.31
CA MET A 313 -1.51 11.20 -29.28
C MET A 313 -0.46 12.27 -29.44
N GLY A 314 -0.88 13.54 -29.32
CA GLY A 314 0.05 14.66 -29.38
C GLY A 314 1.26 14.47 -28.43
N PRO A 315 2.48 14.79 -28.87
CA PRO A 315 3.72 14.36 -28.20
C PRO A 315 3.82 14.81 -26.74
N ARG A 316 3.34 16.01 -26.42
CA ARG A 316 3.31 16.51 -25.02
C ARG A 316 2.42 15.68 -24.11
N LYS A 317 1.20 15.35 -24.58
CA LYS A 317 0.22 14.58 -23.80
C LYS A 317 0.67 13.12 -23.63
N ARG A 318 1.28 12.56 -24.67
CA ARG A 318 1.88 11.23 -24.64
C ARG A 318 3.04 11.17 -23.63
N ALA A 319 3.97 12.10 -23.71
CA ALA A 319 5.11 12.16 -22.80
C ALA A 319 4.66 12.31 -21.33
N GLU A 320 3.60 13.09 -21.07
CA GLU A 320 3.03 13.21 -19.73
C GLU A 320 2.41 11.90 -19.25
N PHE A 321 1.62 11.21 -20.10
CA PHE A 321 1.03 9.92 -19.78
C PHE A 321 2.11 8.89 -19.42
N GLU A 322 3.11 8.73 -20.29
CA GLU A 322 4.21 7.78 -20.09
C GLU A 322 5.05 8.11 -18.84
N ARG A 323 5.37 9.39 -18.61
CA ARG A 323 6.09 9.86 -17.41
C ARG A 323 5.33 9.50 -16.14
N ARG A 324 4.03 9.74 -16.10
CA ARG A 324 3.18 9.49 -14.93
C ARG A 324 3.06 7.98 -14.62
N LEU A 325 2.99 7.15 -15.65
CA LEU A 325 2.99 5.68 -15.47
C LEU A 325 4.32 5.17 -14.89
N ARG A 326 5.44 5.83 -15.20
CA ARG A 326 6.75 5.49 -14.62
C ARG A 326 6.99 6.14 -13.25
N HIS A 327 5.99 6.80 -12.66
CA HIS A 327 6.09 7.53 -11.39
C HIS A 327 7.17 8.63 -11.37
N GLU A 328 7.61 9.10 -12.51
CA GLU A 328 8.57 10.21 -12.62
C GLU A 328 7.90 11.54 -12.30
N ARG A 329 8.58 12.42 -11.56
CA ARG A 329 8.06 13.73 -11.19
C ARG A 329 8.40 14.78 -12.25
N PRO A 330 7.54 15.80 -12.48
CA PRO A 330 7.84 16.84 -13.44
C PRO A 330 8.94 17.75 -12.88
N ALA A 331 9.79 18.29 -13.76
CA ALA A 331 10.86 19.22 -13.38
C ALA A 331 10.34 20.50 -12.68
N SER A 332 9.08 20.88 -12.92
CA SER A 332 8.41 21.97 -12.23
C SER A 332 8.35 21.79 -10.71
N LEU A 333 8.28 20.55 -10.20
CA LEU A 333 8.20 20.27 -8.78
C LEU A 333 9.45 20.75 -8.03
N ALA A 334 10.64 20.35 -8.48
CA ALA A 334 11.90 20.75 -7.83
C ALA A 334 12.07 22.26 -7.81
N LYS A 335 11.74 22.95 -8.92
CA LYS A 335 11.77 24.42 -9.01
C LYS A 335 10.79 25.06 -8.02
N ALA A 336 9.57 24.54 -7.93
CA ALA A 336 8.53 25.08 -7.05
C ALA A 336 8.89 24.89 -5.56
N LEU A 337 9.38 23.72 -5.17
CA LEU A 337 9.83 23.46 -3.79
C LEU A 337 11.05 24.31 -3.41
N LYS A 338 12.01 24.52 -4.33
CA LYS A 338 13.13 25.42 -4.10
C LYS A 338 12.66 26.86 -3.85
N ALA A 339 11.74 27.36 -4.67
CA ALA A 339 11.16 28.69 -4.48
C ALA A 339 10.40 28.80 -3.15
N HIS A 340 9.65 27.77 -2.76
CA HIS A 340 8.95 27.71 -1.48
C HIS A 340 9.92 27.77 -0.29
N LYS A 341 11.00 26.99 -0.30
CA LYS A 341 12.05 27.03 0.73
C LYS A 341 12.69 28.43 0.83
N THR A 342 12.95 29.09 -0.30
CA THR A 342 13.47 30.46 -0.32
C THR A 342 12.48 31.46 0.32
N ALA A 343 11.18 31.32 0.03
CA ALA A 343 10.15 32.18 0.62
C ALA A 343 10.03 31.97 2.14
N LEU A 344 10.14 30.73 2.62
CA LEU A 344 10.15 30.41 4.05
C LEU A 344 11.33 31.03 4.80
N LEU A 345 12.51 31.11 4.17
CA LEU A 345 13.66 31.80 4.76
C LEU A 345 13.47 33.31 4.84
N ALA A 346 12.84 33.90 3.82
CA ALA A 346 12.56 35.34 3.79
C ALA A 346 11.43 35.75 4.78
N SER A 347 10.51 34.84 5.06
CA SER A 347 9.37 35.07 5.97
C SER A 347 9.13 33.82 6.83
N PRO A 348 9.89 33.68 7.93
CA PRO A 348 9.79 32.54 8.84
C PRO A 348 8.39 32.36 9.43
N LEU A 349 7.93 31.11 9.50
CA LEU A 349 6.61 30.75 10.01
C LEU A 349 6.70 30.30 11.48
N ASN A 350 5.67 30.66 12.27
CA ASN A 350 5.43 30.10 13.60
C ASN A 350 4.04 29.44 13.60
N VAL A 351 3.98 28.26 13.02
CA VAL A 351 2.72 27.52 12.81
C VAL A 351 2.94 26.03 13.04
N ALA A 352 1.85 25.29 13.24
CA ALA A 352 1.89 23.84 13.32
C ALA A 352 2.46 23.22 12.01
N THR A 353 3.22 22.12 12.14
CA THR A 353 3.82 21.49 10.94
C THR A 353 2.76 20.96 9.97
N ARG A 354 1.54 20.62 10.43
CA ARG A 354 0.40 20.36 9.53
C ARG A 354 0.02 21.56 8.66
N LYS A 355 0.16 22.79 9.18
CA LYS A 355 -0.08 24.04 8.45
C LYS A 355 1.06 24.35 7.48
N SER A 356 2.29 24.05 7.87
CA SER A 356 3.44 24.11 6.97
C SER A 356 3.30 23.10 5.82
N SER A 357 2.76 21.90 6.11
CA SER A 357 2.42 20.90 5.11
C SER A 357 1.31 21.38 4.16
N GLU A 358 0.26 22.04 4.66
CA GLU A 358 -0.77 22.67 3.80
C GLU A 358 -0.15 23.66 2.82
N ALA A 359 0.76 24.50 3.29
CA ALA A 359 1.48 25.47 2.43
C ALA A 359 2.36 24.76 1.38
N ALA A 360 3.04 23.67 1.74
CA ALA A 360 3.79 22.86 0.79
C ALA A 360 2.87 22.17 -0.23
N ILE A 361 1.72 21.64 0.21
CA ILE A 361 0.70 21.00 -0.65
C ILE A 361 0.17 21.97 -1.71
N GLU A 362 -0.05 23.24 -1.38
CA GLU A 362 -0.45 24.26 -2.36
C GLU A 362 0.58 24.39 -3.50
N VAL A 363 1.85 24.41 -3.15
CA VAL A 363 2.96 24.50 -4.11
C VAL A 363 3.09 23.22 -4.95
N ILE A 364 2.97 22.06 -4.31
CA ILE A 364 3.04 20.74 -4.95
C ILE A 364 1.85 20.57 -5.92
N ALA A 365 0.64 20.86 -5.48
CA ALA A 365 -0.56 20.76 -6.30
C ALA A 365 -0.51 21.69 -7.52
N ALA A 366 0.05 22.88 -7.39
CA ALA A 366 0.26 23.80 -8.50
C ALA A 366 1.32 23.27 -9.50
N ALA A 367 2.36 22.59 -9.01
CA ALA A 367 3.42 22.01 -9.85
C ALA A 367 3.02 20.67 -10.50
N MET A 368 2.09 19.94 -9.89
CA MET A 368 1.60 18.61 -10.27
C MET A 368 0.07 18.52 -10.29
N PRO A 369 -0.65 19.42 -11.01
CA PRO A 369 -2.09 19.61 -10.84
C PRO A 369 -2.93 18.39 -11.24
N MET A 370 -2.40 17.51 -12.07
CA MET A 370 -3.13 16.38 -12.62
C MET A 370 -2.75 15.03 -12.00
N GLU A 371 -1.66 14.96 -11.26
CA GLU A 371 -1.16 13.69 -10.73
C GLU A 371 -1.05 13.66 -9.20
N PHE A 372 -0.97 14.81 -8.54
CA PHE A 372 -1.00 14.87 -7.08
C PHE A 372 -2.42 14.61 -6.60
N LEU A 373 -2.63 13.46 -5.98
CA LEU A 373 -3.94 12.99 -5.55
C LEU A 373 -3.97 12.85 -4.03
N ALA A 374 -4.71 13.75 -3.39
CA ALA A 374 -4.84 13.80 -1.95
C ALA A 374 -6.18 13.24 -1.47
N GLY A 375 -6.24 12.82 -0.22
CA GLY A 375 -7.49 12.42 0.41
C GLY A 375 -7.39 12.39 1.94
N SER A 376 -8.52 12.20 2.60
CA SER A 376 -8.58 12.14 4.06
C SER A 376 -9.67 11.18 4.53
N ALA A 377 -9.41 10.53 5.67
CA ALA A 377 -10.37 9.70 6.39
C ALA A 377 -11.25 10.57 7.30
N ASP A 378 -12.07 11.44 6.69
CA ASP A 378 -13.03 12.35 7.35
C ASP A 378 -12.42 13.41 8.28
N LEU A 379 -11.12 13.69 8.16
CA LEU A 379 -10.37 14.61 9.03
C LEU A 379 -9.76 15.79 8.23
N THR A 380 -10.33 16.16 7.08
CA THR A 380 -9.77 17.14 6.16
C THR A 380 -9.39 18.46 6.82
N GLY A 381 -10.29 19.05 7.62
CA GLY A 381 -10.04 20.30 8.32
C GLY A 381 -8.99 20.20 9.43
N SER A 382 -8.83 19.01 10.03
CA SER A 382 -7.83 18.76 11.07
C SER A 382 -6.45 18.44 10.47
N ASN A 383 -6.42 17.68 9.38
CA ASN A 383 -5.16 17.25 8.75
C ASN A 383 -4.54 18.33 7.85
N ASN A 384 -5.35 19.27 7.35
CA ASN A 384 -4.93 20.28 6.38
C ASN A 384 -4.29 19.68 5.10
N ASN A 385 -4.83 18.54 4.63
CA ASN A 385 -4.28 17.77 3.51
C ASN A 385 -4.97 18.07 2.16
N ARG A 386 -5.52 19.26 1.99
CA ARG A 386 -6.23 19.65 0.77
C ARG A 386 -5.72 20.99 0.23
N ALA A 387 -5.23 21.00 -1.01
CA ALA A 387 -4.95 22.26 -1.70
C ALA A 387 -6.27 22.98 -2.01
N LYS A 388 -6.29 24.31 -1.93
CA LYS A 388 -7.45 25.15 -2.23
C LYS A 388 -7.96 24.98 -3.66
N SER A 389 -7.03 24.73 -4.60
CA SER A 389 -7.32 24.47 -6.00
C SER A 389 -7.90 23.08 -6.28
N ALA A 390 -7.75 22.12 -5.34
CA ALA A 390 -8.18 20.75 -5.54
C ALA A 390 -9.70 20.64 -5.43
N THR A 391 -10.36 20.23 -6.53
CA THR A 391 -11.77 19.87 -6.55
C THR A 391 -11.98 18.44 -6.05
N GLU A 392 -13.14 18.16 -5.50
CA GLU A 392 -13.50 16.85 -4.97
C GLU A 392 -13.72 15.84 -6.09
N PHE A 393 -13.17 14.63 -5.90
CA PHE A 393 -13.54 13.50 -6.72
C PHE A 393 -14.98 13.06 -6.41
N SER A 394 -15.74 12.80 -7.46
CA SER A 394 -17.05 12.15 -7.37
C SER A 394 -17.37 11.42 -8.69
N PRO A 395 -18.40 10.56 -8.74
CA PRO A 395 -18.85 9.96 -10.01
C PRO A 395 -19.18 10.98 -11.10
N LYS A 396 -19.59 12.19 -10.71
CA LYS A 396 -19.88 13.31 -11.64
C LYS A 396 -18.66 14.17 -11.96
N ASN A 397 -17.64 14.13 -11.13
CA ASN A 397 -16.35 14.83 -11.31
C ASN A 397 -15.16 13.87 -11.18
N PRO A 398 -14.93 12.98 -12.14
CA PRO A 398 -13.82 12.03 -12.08
C PRO A 398 -12.44 12.68 -12.25
N ARG A 399 -12.38 13.98 -12.56
CA ARG A 399 -11.13 14.75 -12.61
C ARG A 399 -10.79 15.45 -11.29
N GLY A 400 -11.60 15.28 -10.25
CA GLY A 400 -11.29 15.80 -8.91
C GLY A 400 -9.99 15.22 -8.38
N ARG A 401 -9.25 16.00 -7.58
CA ARG A 401 -7.94 15.62 -7.03
C ARG A 401 -7.93 15.52 -5.51
N PHE A 402 -9.10 15.57 -4.91
CA PHE A 402 -9.27 15.30 -3.49
C PHE A 402 -10.36 14.25 -3.27
N ILE A 403 -10.02 13.23 -2.48
CA ILE A 403 -10.91 12.09 -2.20
C ILE A 403 -11.35 12.11 -0.73
N HIS A 404 -12.66 12.09 -0.52
CA HIS A 404 -13.24 11.84 0.79
C HIS A 404 -13.43 10.33 0.99
N TYR A 405 -12.61 9.73 1.83
CA TYR A 405 -12.71 8.29 2.15
C TYR A 405 -13.75 8.01 3.24
N GLY A 406 -14.20 9.04 3.98
CA GLY A 406 -14.99 8.88 5.19
C GLY A 406 -14.15 8.25 6.30
N VAL A 407 -14.77 7.84 7.40
CA VAL A 407 -14.09 7.20 8.54
C VAL A 407 -13.70 5.77 8.15
N ARG A 408 -12.63 5.63 7.32
CA ARG A 408 -12.17 4.36 6.72
C ARG A 408 -10.67 4.39 6.45
N GLU A 409 -9.87 4.39 7.49
CA GLU A 409 -8.40 4.47 7.40
C GLU A 409 -7.80 3.26 6.69
N HIS A 410 -8.33 2.06 6.97
CA HIS A 410 -7.85 0.82 6.39
C HIS A 410 -8.16 0.77 4.88
N GLY A 411 -9.40 1.04 4.50
CA GLY A 411 -9.82 1.12 3.10
C GLY A 411 -9.10 2.22 2.33
N MET A 412 -8.88 3.39 2.96
CA MET A 412 -8.07 4.47 2.39
C MET A 412 -6.66 3.98 2.07
N ALA A 413 -5.96 3.39 3.03
CA ALA A 413 -4.58 2.93 2.84
C ALA A 413 -4.49 1.84 1.76
N ALA A 414 -5.44 0.90 1.72
CA ALA A 414 -5.50 -0.12 0.68
C ALA A 414 -5.80 0.46 -0.71
N CYS A 415 -6.74 1.42 -0.82
CA CYS A 415 -7.01 2.14 -2.07
C CYS A 415 -5.78 2.90 -2.57
N LEU A 416 -5.03 3.56 -1.69
CA LEU A 416 -3.80 4.27 -2.05
C LEU A 416 -2.76 3.32 -2.66
N ASN A 417 -2.65 2.09 -2.12
CA ASN A 417 -1.80 1.05 -2.70
C ASN A 417 -2.24 0.74 -4.14
N GLY A 418 -3.54 0.54 -4.37
CA GLY A 418 -4.08 0.26 -5.68
C GLY A 418 -3.89 1.40 -6.68
N ILE A 419 -4.08 2.64 -6.26
CA ILE A 419 -3.83 3.83 -7.08
C ILE A 419 -2.36 3.91 -7.49
N PHE A 420 -1.45 3.68 -6.54
CA PHE A 420 -0.02 3.68 -6.84
C PHE A 420 0.36 2.56 -7.82
N LEU A 421 -0.04 1.30 -7.54
CA LEU A 421 0.28 0.15 -8.40
C LEU A 421 -0.31 0.27 -9.81
N HIS A 422 -1.46 0.90 -9.94
CA HIS A 422 -2.04 1.20 -11.25
C HIS A 422 -1.17 2.17 -12.06
N GLY A 423 -0.54 3.12 -11.39
CA GLY A 423 0.23 4.19 -12.00
C GLY A 423 -0.61 5.42 -12.37
N GLY A 424 0.09 6.49 -12.73
CA GLY A 424 -0.53 7.73 -13.18
C GLY A 424 -0.76 8.78 -12.11
N PHE A 425 -0.63 8.46 -10.83
CA PHE A 425 -0.84 9.36 -9.70
C PHE A 425 0.28 9.29 -8.67
N ALA A 426 0.44 10.37 -7.90
CA ALA A 426 1.19 10.43 -6.65
C ALA A 426 0.17 10.48 -5.49
N PRO A 427 -0.27 9.31 -4.98
CA PRO A 427 -1.34 9.26 -4.00
C PRO A 427 -0.84 9.60 -2.60
N ASN A 428 -1.64 10.37 -1.87
CA ASN A 428 -1.46 10.58 -0.44
C ASN A 428 -2.79 10.55 0.30
N GLY A 429 -2.76 10.07 1.55
CA GLY A 429 -3.94 9.99 2.40
C GLY A 429 -3.62 10.47 3.81
N ALA A 430 -4.61 11.13 4.44
CA ALA A 430 -4.43 11.74 5.73
C ALA A 430 -5.39 11.22 6.80
N THR A 431 -4.85 11.07 8.00
CA THR A 431 -5.56 10.80 9.24
C THR A 431 -4.73 11.26 10.44
N PHE A 432 -5.16 11.02 11.68
CA PHE A 432 -4.32 11.20 12.86
C PHE A 432 -3.29 10.07 12.98
N LEU A 433 -2.13 10.37 13.57
CA LEU A 433 -1.07 9.37 13.71
C LEU A 433 -1.52 8.15 14.54
N VAL A 434 -2.31 8.36 15.57
CA VAL A 434 -2.88 7.28 16.40
C VAL A 434 -3.75 6.33 15.57
N PHE A 435 -4.44 6.83 14.55
CA PHE A 435 -5.29 6.00 13.68
C PHE A 435 -4.50 5.23 12.60
N SER A 436 -3.16 5.32 12.63
CA SER A 436 -2.34 4.34 11.92
C SER A 436 -2.62 2.90 12.39
N ASP A 437 -3.12 2.71 13.61
CA ASP A 437 -3.53 1.40 14.12
C ASP A 437 -4.63 0.75 13.26
N TYR A 438 -5.57 1.55 12.72
CA TYR A 438 -6.57 1.05 11.77
C TYR A 438 -5.97 0.80 10.37
N ALA A 439 -5.06 1.64 9.91
CA ALA A 439 -4.48 1.58 8.56
C ALA A 439 -3.29 0.60 8.45
N ARG A 440 -2.70 0.21 9.57
CA ARG A 440 -1.40 -0.48 9.68
C ARG A 440 -1.25 -1.71 8.78
N PRO A 441 -2.23 -2.62 8.64
CA PRO A 441 -2.08 -3.78 7.77
C PRO A 441 -1.82 -3.39 6.30
N SER A 442 -2.56 -2.43 5.77
CA SER A 442 -2.37 -1.94 4.39
C SER A 442 -1.09 -1.12 4.22
N MET A 443 -0.66 -0.38 5.24
CA MET A 443 0.64 0.31 5.26
C MET A 443 1.80 -0.69 5.21
N ARG A 444 1.68 -1.82 5.93
CA ARG A 444 2.66 -2.89 5.91
C ARG A 444 2.73 -3.56 4.53
N ILE A 445 1.59 -3.77 3.88
CA ILE A 445 1.55 -4.30 2.50
C ILE A 445 2.17 -3.30 1.52
N ALA A 446 1.94 -1.99 1.68
CA ALA A 446 2.64 -0.96 0.88
C ALA A 446 4.16 -1.06 1.03
N ALA A 447 4.66 -1.22 2.26
CA ALA A 447 6.09 -1.37 2.55
C ALA A 447 6.67 -2.65 1.92
N LEU A 448 5.96 -3.77 2.02
CA LEU A 448 6.34 -5.05 1.43
C LEU A 448 6.41 -4.98 -0.10
N MET A 449 5.43 -4.34 -0.73
CA MET A 449 5.37 -4.15 -2.19
C MET A 449 6.33 -3.10 -2.73
N GLY A 450 6.90 -2.26 -1.87
CA GLY A 450 7.66 -1.10 -2.31
C GLY A 450 6.77 -0.01 -2.94
N ALA A 451 5.51 0.12 -2.53
CA ALA A 451 4.60 1.12 -3.07
C ALA A 451 4.89 2.52 -2.50
N GLY A 452 5.13 3.51 -3.37
CA GLY A 452 5.46 4.89 -2.99
C GLY A 452 4.23 5.71 -2.57
N VAL A 453 3.51 5.25 -1.56
CA VAL A 453 2.34 5.93 -0.98
C VAL A 453 2.80 6.89 0.12
N ILE A 454 2.16 8.07 0.20
CA ILE A 454 2.45 9.06 1.25
C ILE A 454 1.30 9.10 2.24
N TYR A 455 1.61 8.89 3.52
CA TYR A 455 0.66 9.00 4.62
C TYR A 455 0.92 10.29 5.40
N VAL A 456 -0.02 11.24 5.35
CA VAL A 456 0.02 12.49 6.11
C VAL A 456 -0.69 12.26 7.43
N MET A 457 0.09 12.06 8.50
CA MET A 457 -0.42 11.68 9.82
C MET A 457 -0.20 12.81 10.82
N THR A 458 -1.26 13.53 11.14
CA THR A 458 -1.21 14.67 12.05
C THR A 458 -1.49 14.29 13.49
N HIS A 459 -1.36 15.25 14.43
CA HIS A 459 -1.57 15.02 15.85
C HIS A 459 -0.56 13.99 16.39
N ASP A 460 0.72 14.30 16.19
CA ASP A 460 1.87 13.40 16.25
C ASP A 460 2.35 13.03 17.65
N SER A 461 1.81 13.67 18.72
CA SER A 461 2.24 13.45 20.11
C SER A 461 1.21 13.96 21.13
N ILE A 462 1.55 13.91 22.42
CA ILE A 462 0.79 14.57 23.51
C ILE A 462 0.56 16.07 23.26
N GLY A 463 1.34 16.67 22.33
CA GLY A 463 1.19 18.06 21.91
C GLY A 463 -0.14 18.38 21.23
N LEU A 464 -0.95 17.39 20.90
CA LEU A 464 -2.31 17.62 20.42
C LEU A 464 -3.26 18.15 21.52
N GLY A 465 -2.96 17.84 22.81
CA GLY A 465 -3.62 18.48 23.95
C GLY A 465 -4.83 17.71 24.48
N GLU A 466 -5.94 18.39 24.58
CA GLU A 466 -7.10 18.08 25.40
C GLU A 466 -7.86 16.81 24.98
N ASP A 467 -7.70 16.34 23.75
CA ASP A 467 -8.34 15.11 23.24
C ASP A 467 -7.91 13.85 24.02
N GLY A 468 -6.74 13.92 24.67
CA GLY A 468 -6.31 12.93 25.66
C GLY A 468 -5.75 11.62 25.09
N PRO A 469 -5.59 10.60 25.96
CA PRO A 469 -4.82 9.40 25.67
C PRO A 469 -5.30 8.60 24.46
N THR A 470 -6.60 8.60 24.15
CA THR A 470 -7.17 7.86 23.04
C THR A 470 -6.76 8.42 21.67
N HIS A 471 -6.25 9.66 21.64
CA HIS A 471 -5.82 10.36 20.43
C HIS A 471 -4.33 10.66 20.42
N GLN A 472 -3.65 10.52 21.55
CA GLN A 472 -2.22 10.81 21.72
C GLN A 472 -1.36 9.60 21.39
N PRO A 473 -0.63 9.60 20.26
CA PRO A 473 0.30 8.52 19.94
C PRO A 473 1.50 8.56 20.89
N VAL A 474 1.94 7.41 21.36
CA VAL A 474 3.08 7.24 22.26
C VAL A 474 4.07 6.24 21.67
N GLU A 475 3.62 5.03 21.30
CA GLU A 475 4.42 3.97 20.71
C GLU A 475 4.42 3.97 19.17
N HIS A 476 3.54 4.73 18.53
CA HIS A 476 3.27 4.68 17.10
C HIS A 476 4.49 5.01 16.22
N LEU A 477 5.31 6.00 16.64
CA LEU A 477 6.55 6.33 15.92
C LEU A 477 7.51 5.13 15.91
N ALA A 478 7.75 4.52 17.08
CA ALA A 478 8.61 3.35 17.20
C ALA A 478 8.06 2.15 16.40
N ALA A 479 6.75 1.93 16.49
CA ALA A 479 6.06 0.85 15.80
C ALA A 479 6.11 0.98 14.26
N LEU A 480 6.03 2.22 13.73
CA LEU A 480 6.15 2.49 12.30
C LEU A 480 7.61 2.42 11.84
N ARG A 481 8.56 2.96 12.61
CA ARG A 481 10.02 2.86 12.35
C ARG A 481 10.51 1.42 12.33
N ALA A 482 9.91 0.52 13.14
CA ALA A 482 10.23 -0.90 13.16
C ALA A 482 9.77 -1.67 11.91
N MET A 483 8.90 -1.08 11.08
CA MET A 483 8.39 -1.73 9.88
C MET A 483 9.43 -1.63 8.74
N PRO A 484 9.92 -2.77 8.21
CA PRO A 484 10.88 -2.76 7.11
C PRO A 484 10.36 -1.96 5.92
N ASN A 485 11.23 -1.18 5.28
CA ASN A 485 10.94 -0.33 4.13
C ASN A 485 9.88 0.77 4.39
N MET A 486 9.46 1.03 5.62
CA MET A 486 8.69 2.22 5.99
C MET A 486 9.66 3.38 6.23
N ARG A 487 9.29 4.58 5.79
CA ARG A 487 10.01 5.82 6.14
C ARG A 487 9.11 6.73 6.93
N VAL A 488 9.62 7.22 8.06
CA VAL A 488 8.88 8.12 8.95
C VAL A 488 9.65 9.43 9.05
N PHE A 489 9.05 10.51 8.58
CA PHE A 489 9.55 11.85 8.80
C PHE A 489 8.72 12.55 9.87
N ARG A 490 9.40 13.15 10.85
CA ARG A 490 8.82 13.99 11.89
C ARG A 490 9.52 15.34 11.93
N PRO A 491 9.13 16.26 11.03
CA PRO A 491 9.81 17.53 10.82
C PRO A 491 9.57 18.52 11.96
N CYS A 492 10.58 19.34 12.29
CA CYS A 492 10.55 20.30 13.39
C CYS A 492 10.09 21.70 12.99
N ASP A 493 10.14 22.07 11.72
CA ASP A 493 9.76 23.40 11.22
C ASP A 493 9.27 23.36 9.77
N ALA A 494 8.92 24.52 9.22
CA ALA A 494 8.39 24.64 7.87
C ALA A 494 9.40 24.25 6.77
N LEU A 495 10.69 24.48 6.99
CA LEU A 495 11.73 24.08 6.01
C LEU A 495 11.91 22.57 5.98
N GLU A 496 12.00 21.92 7.16
CA GLU A 496 12.02 20.46 7.21
C GLU A 496 10.76 19.83 6.60
N VAL A 497 9.58 20.43 6.80
CA VAL A 497 8.34 19.95 6.17
C VAL A 497 8.47 19.96 4.64
N ALA A 498 8.95 21.07 4.04
CA ALA A 498 9.13 21.15 2.60
C ALA A 498 10.17 20.13 2.07
N GLU A 499 11.25 19.91 2.82
CA GLU A 499 12.29 18.94 2.52
C GLU A 499 11.82 17.50 2.65
N CYS A 500 11.04 17.20 3.68
CA CYS A 500 10.44 15.87 3.85
C CYS A 500 9.41 15.56 2.75
N TRP A 501 8.60 16.54 2.31
CA TRP A 501 7.72 16.39 1.15
C TRP A 501 8.51 16.11 -0.14
N GLU A 502 9.62 16.81 -0.37
CA GLU A 502 10.50 16.57 -1.51
C GLU A 502 10.99 15.12 -1.55
N LEU A 503 11.48 14.62 -0.40
CA LEU A 503 11.95 13.24 -0.26
C LEU A 503 10.82 12.23 -0.41
N ALA A 504 9.65 12.48 0.17
CA ALA A 504 8.48 11.61 0.10
C ALA A 504 7.97 11.45 -1.35
N LEU A 505 7.86 12.56 -2.09
CA LEU A 505 7.40 12.55 -3.48
C LEU A 505 8.37 11.84 -4.43
N ASN A 506 9.67 11.93 -4.18
CA ASN A 506 10.70 11.28 -5.01
C ASN A 506 10.93 9.81 -4.64
N ARG A 507 10.37 9.34 -3.53
CA ARG A 507 10.47 7.95 -3.11
C ARG A 507 9.36 7.11 -3.74
N THR A 508 9.72 6.28 -4.72
CA THR A 508 8.79 5.41 -5.46
C THR A 508 8.90 3.93 -5.09
N ASN A 509 9.85 3.58 -4.20
CA ASN A 509 10.17 2.19 -3.83
C ASN A 509 9.80 1.84 -2.37
N GLY A 510 8.87 2.59 -1.77
CA GLY A 510 8.36 2.36 -0.43
C GLY A 510 7.53 3.50 0.11
N PRO A 511 6.66 3.25 1.09
CA PRO A 511 5.78 4.26 1.65
C PRO A 511 6.52 5.22 2.57
N THR A 512 5.96 6.42 2.71
CA THR A 512 6.46 7.47 3.59
C THR A 512 5.35 7.98 4.49
N VAL A 513 5.63 8.11 5.78
CA VAL A 513 4.78 8.77 6.78
C VAL A 513 5.34 10.16 7.08
N LEU A 514 4.51 11.17 7.05
CA LEU A 514 4.78 12.51 7.55
C LEU A 514 4.02 12.70 8.86
N ALA A 515 4.70 12.61 9.99
CA ALA A 515 4.15 12.81 11.33
C ALA A 515 4.20 14.29 11.68
N LEU A 516 3.02 14.94 11.81
CA LEU A 516 2.89 16.39 11.85
C LEU A 516 2.16 16.87 13.09
N THR A 517 2.62 18.00 13.65
CA THR A 517 2.06 18.57 14.88
C THR A 517 0.71 19.24 14.68
N ARG A 518 -0.09 19.28 15.75
CA ARG A 518 -1.26 20.16 15.91
C ARG A 518 -0.86 21.52 16.47
N GLN A 519 0.08 21.56 17.42
CA GLN A 519 0.59 22.76 18.06
C GLN A 519 1.57 23.53 17.16
N ASN A 520 1.64 24.84 17.33
CA ASN A 520 2.55 25.72 16.59
C ASN A 520 3.99 25.49 17.02
N LEU A 521 4.89 25.55 16.04
CA LEU A 521 6.35 25.45 16.23
C LEU A 521 7.04 26.66 15.58
N PRO A 522 8.12 27.17 16.21
CA PRO A 522 8.95 28.21 15.60
C PRO A 522 9.76 27.63 14.44
N GLN A 523 10.10 28.46 13.46
CA GLN A 523 11.11 28.10 12.49
C GLN A 523 12.48 28.22 13.13
N LEU A 524 13.21 27.10 13.16
CA LEU A 524 14.51 27.00 13.82
C LEU A 524 15.66 27.20 12.84
N ARG A 525 15.46 26.82 11.60
CA ARG A 525 16.48 26.93 10.55
C ARG A 525 16.46 28.29 9.90
N THR A 526 17.68 28.85 9.71
CA THR A 526 17.92 30.16 9.09
C THR A 526 18.59 30.05 7.72
N SER A 527 18.88 28.82 7.26
CA SER A 527 19.48 28.54 5.96
C SER A 527 18.91 27.26 5.32
N ALA A 528 18.87 27.21 4.01
CA ALA A 528 18.55 26.02 3.24
C ALA A 528 19.75 25.70 2.33
N PRO A 529 20.60 24.74 2.67
CA PRO A 529 21.72 24.32 1.83
C PRO A 529 21.22 23.73 0.51
N ALA A 530 22.13 23.63 -0.48
CA ALA A 530 21.80 23.10 -1.80
C ALA A 530 21.37 21.62 -1.72
N GLU A 531 22.04 20.84 -0.88
CA GLU A 531 21.67 19.48 -0.56
C GLU A 531 20.60 19.49 0.55
N ASN A 532 19.55 18.66 0.39
CA ASN A 532 18.50 18.51 1.37
C ASN A 532 19.04 17.73 2.60
N PRO A 533 19.24 18.38 3.77
CA PRO A 533 19.88 17.72 4.91
C PRO A 533 19.01 16.60 5.52
N CYS A 534 17.68 16.65 5.32
CA CYS A 534 16.77 15.58 5.75
C CYS A 534 17.04 14.27 5.00
N SER A 535 17.75 14.30 3.85
CA SER A 535 18.10 13.10 3.07
C SER A 535 19.03 12.16 3.82
N HIS A 536 19.72 12.63 4.86
CA HIS A 536 20.59 11.84 5.73
C HIS A 536 19.88 11.31 6.99
N GLY A 537 18.61 11.69 7.17
CA GLY A 537 17.81 11.31 8.35
C GLY A 537 18.06 12.16 9.58
N ALA A 538 19.24 12.80 9.67
CA ALA A 538 19.60 13.73 10.74
C ALA A 538 20.72 14.68 10.27
N TYR A 539 20.81 15.82 10.96
CA TYR A 539 21.90 16.80 10.70
C TYR A 539 22.11 17.70 11.94
N GLU A 540 23.31 18.26 12.08
CA GLU A 540 23.59 19.24 13.12
C GLU A 540 22.86 20.54 12.81
N LEU A 541 21.94 20.92 13.71
CA LEU A 541 21.16 22.16 13.63
C LEU A 541 21.85 23.32 14.32
N VAL A 542 22.45 23.07 15.49
CA VAL A 542 23.20 24.05 16.28
C VAL A 542 24.52 23.42 16.70
N ALA A 543 25.62 24.03 16.29
CA ALA A 543 26.95 23.59 16.66
C ALA A 543 27.30 23.99 18.11
N ALA A 544 28.20 23.25 18.73
CA ALA A 544 28.76 23.59 20.02
C ALA A 544 29.82 24.72 19.91
N THR A 545 29.99 25.47 20.98
CA THR A 545 31.10 26.43 21.12
C THR A 545 32.37 25.68 21.59
N GLY A 546 33.13 25.12 20.66
CA GLY A 546 34.28 24.25 20.93
C GLY A 546 33.90 22.77 20.97
N ASP A 547 34.70 21.93 21.64
CA ASP A 547 34.48 20.49 21.70
C ASP A 547 33.20 20.17 22.50
N ALA A 548 32.24 19.56 21.82
CA ALA A 548 30.95 19.24 22.42
C ALA A 548 31.08 18.23 23.56
N LYS A 549 30.64 18.61 24.75
CA LYS A 549 30.47 17.68 25.89
C LYS A 549 29.12 16.99 25.89
N VAL A 550 28.13 17.60 25.25
CA VAL A 550 26.76 17.09 25.17
C VAL A 550 26.26 17.16 23.74
N SER A 551 25.67 16.05 23.24
CA SER A 551 24.87 16.03 22.02
C SER A 551 23.40 15.84 22.38
N LEU A 552 22.55 16.79 21.97
CA LEU A 552 21.10 16.76 22.13
C LEU A 552 20.45 16.36 20.81
N PHE A 553 19.83 15.19 20.74
CA PHE A 553 19.10 14.69 19.58
C PHE A 553 17.60 14.86 19.82
N ALA A 554 16.87 15.32 18.83
CA ALA A 554 15.42 15.42 18.92
C ALA A 554 14.76 15.32 17.54
N SER A 555 13.48 14.96 17.50
CA SER A 555 12.64 14.99 16.31
C SER A 555 11.41 15.88 16.53
N GLY A 556 10.85 16.42 15.43
CA GLY A 556 9.60 17.16 15.49
C GLY A 556 9.60 18.33 16.49
N SER A 557 8.53 18.42 17.27
CA SER A 557 8.34 19.52 18.25
C SER A 557 9.43 19.61 19.32
N GLU A 558 10.09 18.52 19.64
CA GLU A 558 11.08 18.47 20.71
C GLU A 558 12.45 19.05 20.30
N VAL A 559 12.67 19.29 19.00
CA VAL A 559 13.88 20.00 18.54
C VAL A 559 13.95 21.42 19.12
N ALA A 560 12.82 22.11 19.25
CA ALA A 560 12.75 23.42 19.91
C ALA A 560 13.13 23.33 21.40
N ILE A 561 12.74 22.24 22.09
CA ILE A 561 13.11 21.95 23.47
C ILE A 561 14.62 21.70 23.57
N ALA A 562 15.20 20.92 22.63
CA ALA A 562 16.64 20.67 22.58
C ALA A 562 17.45 21.98 22.37
N VAL A 563 16.98 22.87 21.50
CA VAL A 563 17.61 24.21 21.29
C VAL A 563 17.55 25.05 22.55
N ALA A 564 16.42 25.03 23.27
CA ALA A 564 16.29 25.73 24.57
C ALA A 564 17.23 25.13 25.62
N ALA A 565 17.32 23.81 25.73
CA ALA A 565 18.23 23.14 26.65
C ALA A 565 19.70 23.45 26.31
N GLN A 566 20.07 23.50 25.04
CA GLN A 566 21.42 23.86 24.57
C GLN A 566 21.81 25.27 25.05
N LYS A 567 20.90 26.25 24.97
CA LYS A 567 21.13 27.61 25.47
C LYS A 567 21.39 27.63 26.98
N LEU A 568 20.56 26.92 27.73
CA LEU A 568 20.71 26.82 29.20
C LEU A 568 22.03 26.14 29.62
N LEU A 569 22.48 25.12 28.84
CA LEU A 569 23.78 24.46 29.07
C LEU A 569 24.95 25.40 28.73
N THR A 570 24.85 26.14 27.62
CA THR A 570 25.86 27.14 27.21
C THR A 570 26.03 28.24 28.24
N GLU A 571 24.94 28.76 28.83
CA GLU A 571 24.96 29.74 29.91
C GLU A 571 25.69 29.22 31.16
N ARG A 572 25.73 27.90 31.35
CA ARG A 572 26.46 27.19 32.42
C ARG A 572 27.89 26.81 32.04
N GLY A 573 28.38 27.23 30.85
CA GLY A 573 29.70 26.92 30.36
C GLY A 573 29.88 25.47 29.89
N ILE A 574 28.79 24.76 29.53
CA ILE A 574 28.81 23.39 29.03
C ILE A 574 28.62 23.41 27.51
N PRO A 575 29.69 23.20 26.72
CA PRO A 575 29.59 23.13 25.26
C PRO A 575 28.65 22.00 24.82
N SER A 576 27.58 22.36 24.12
CA SER A 576 26.57 21.41 23.69
C SER A 576 26.08 21.72 22.28
N ARG A 577 25.73 20.67 21.53
CA ARG A 577 25.21 20.77 20.18
C ARG A 577 23.82 20.19 20.07
N VAL A 578 23.07 20.62 19.05
CA VAL A 578 21.73 20.08 18.75
C VAL A 578 21.74 19.42 17.39
N VAL A 579 21.24 18.20 17.33
CA VAL A 579 21.05 17.42 16.10
C VAL A 579 19.54 17.22 15.90
N SER A 580 19.00 17.76 14.80
CA SER A 580 17.65 17.42 14.35
C SER A 580 17.66 16.05 13.68
N VAL A 581 16.68 15.18 14.05
CA VAL A 581 16.54 13.83 13.56
C VAL A 581 15.15 13.65 12.94
N PRO A 582 14.90 14.24 11.75
CA PRO A 582 13.60 14.09 11.09
C PRO A 582 13.26 12.65 10.74
N SER A 583 14.24 11.74 10.56
CA SER A 583 14.01 10.32 10.26
C SER A 583 15.09 9.43 10.87
N LEU A 584 14.77 8.77 11.97
CA LEU A 584 15.71 7.93 12.71
C LEU A 584 16.20 6.73 11.87
N GLU A 585 15.28 6.03 11.22
CA GLU A 585 15.61 4.87 10.40
C GLU A 585 16.45 5.22 9.16
N LEU A 586 16.29 6.44 8.65
CA LEU A 586 17.11 6.92 7.53
C LEU A 586 18.54 7.28 8.00
N LEU A 587 18.69 7.82 9.20
CA LEU A 587 19.99 8.02 9.85
C LEU A 587 20.70 6.67 10.03
N LEU A 588 19.99 5.68 10.58
CA LEU A 588 20.56 4.35 10.83
C LEU A 588 20.89 3.57 9.55
N ALA A 589 20.31 3.94 8.43
CA ALA A 589 20.62 3.37 7.10
C ALA A 589 21.80 4.06 6.40
N GLN A 590 22.38 5.15 6.96
CA GLN A 590 23.54 5.82 6.37
C GLN A 590 24.80 4.94 6.53
N PRO A 591 25.83 5.12 5.67
CA PRO A 591 27.16 4.55 5.89
C PRO A 591 27.71 4.90 7.27
N GLY A 592 28.47 3.98 7.91
CA GLY A 592 28.98 4.14 9.27
C GLY A 592 29.72 5.44 9.51
N GLU A 593 30.62 5.84 8.61
CA GLU A 593 31.35 7.12 8.70
C GLU A 593 30.41 8.34 8.76
N ARG A 594 29.30 8.31 8.01
CA ARG A 594 28.31 9.40 8.04
C ARG A 594 27.49 9.39 9.32
N GLN A 595 27.09 8.19 9.79
CA GLN A 595 26.44 8.07 11.09
C GLN A 595 27.32 8.63 12.20
N GLU A 596 28.59 8.24 12.26
CA GLU A 596 29.56 8.72 13.25
C GLU A 596 29.76 10.23 13.17
N ALA A 597 29.85 10.79 11.97
CA ALA A 597 29.96 12.24 11.77
C ALA A 597 28.74 13.01 12.30
N ILE A 598 27.52 12.47 12.08
CA ILE A 598 26.27 13.08 12.55
C ILE A 598 26.11 12.89 14.06
N VAL A 599 26.31 11.67 14.58
CA VAL A 599 26.18 11.34 16.00
C VAL A 599 27.25 12.05 16.85
N GLY A 600 28.47 12.14 16.34
CA GLY A 600 29.60 12.80 16.99
C GLY A 600 30.15 12.04 18.19
N GLN A 601 31.13 12.66 18.87
CA GLN A 601 31.91 12.03 19.94
C GLN A 601 31.65 12.60 21.35
N ALA A 602 30.57 13.38 21.51
CA ALA A 602 30.24 13.93 22.81
C ALA A 602 29.99 12.80 23.85
N PRO A 603 30.60 12.90 25.05
CA PRO A 603 30.47 11.84 26.06
C PRO A 603 29.06 11.71 26.62
N VAL A 604 28.29 12.78 26.67
CA VAL A 604 26.89 12.74 27.11
C VAL A 604 25.98 12.90 25.91
N ARG A 605 25.08 11.90 25.72
CA ARG A 605 24.11 11.89 24.63
C ARG A 605 22.70 11.88 25.19
N VAL A 606 21.86 12.78 24.72
CA VAL A 606 20.49 12.95 25.16
C VAL A 606 19.57 12.88 23.96
N ALA A 607 18.53 12.07 24.00
CA ALA A 607 17.44 12.12 23.03
C ALA A 607 16.16 12.66 23.69
N ILE A 608 15.45 13.53 22.98
CA ILE A 608 14.21 14.17 23.44
C ILE A 608 13.13 13.91 22.39
N GLU A 609 12.12 13.11 22.74
CA GLU A 609 10.98 12.82 21.87
C GLU A 609 9.73 12.51 22.72
N ALA A 610 8.61 13.15 22.41
CA ALA A 610 7.33 12.90 23.09
C ALA A 610 6.69 11.57 22.62
N ALA A 611 7.47 10.51 22.73
CA ALA A 611 7.15 9.11 22.40
C ALA A 611 7.99 8.19 23.31
N VAL A 612 7.89 6.87 23.11
CA VAL A 612 8.71 5.89 23.83
C VAL A 612 10.16 5.88 23.36
N ARG A 613 11.08 5.46 24.23
CA ARG A 613 12.53 5.38 23.97
C ARG A 613 12.93 4.46 22.81
N TRP A 614 12.11 3.51 22.45
CA TRP A 614 12.44 2.42 21.51
C TRP A 614 12.99 2.93 20.17
N GLY A 615 14.19 2.46 19.83
CA GLY A 615 14.96 2.84 18.66
C GLY A 615 16.05 3.89 18.93
N TRP A 616 15.91 4.72 19.97
CA TRP A 616 16.89 5.76 20.28
C TRP A 616 18.21 5.23 20.83
N ASP A 617 18.23 4.04 21.44
CA ASP A 617 19.46 3.41 21.94
C ASP A 617 20.52 3.21 20.84
N ALA A 618 20.10 3.08 19.58
CA ALA A 618 21.01 3.00 18.44
C ALA A 618 21.81 4.30 18.19
N VAL A 619 21.34 5.44 18.72
CA VAL A 619 22.00 6.75 18.57
C VAL A 619 22.65 7.19 19.87
N ILE A 620 21.93 7.08 21.00
CA ILE A 620 22.43 7.57 22.30
C ILE A 620 23.18 6.52 23.09
N GLY A 621 23.10 5.25 22.73
CA GLY A 621 23.66 4.13 23.51
C GLY A 621 22.76 3.71 24.69
N PRO A 622 23.08 2.57 25.33
CA PRO A 622 22.28 2.05 26.44
C PRO A 622 22.30 2.96 27.66
N ASP A 623 23.42 3.66 27.89
CA ASP A 623 23.61 4.60 29.02
C ASP A 623 23.19 6.03 28.67
N GLY A 624 22.72 6.27 27.42
CA GLY A 624 22.26 7.57 26.98
C GLY A 624 20.98 8.03 27.70
N ILE A 625 20.83 9.33 27.85
CA ILE A 625 19.68 9.96 28.51
C ILE A 625 18.53 10.02 27.53
N PHE A 626 17.33 9.60 27.95
CA PHE A 626 16.12 9.77 27.18
C PHE A 626 15.07 10.57 27.95
N ILE A 627 14.58 11.64 27.33
CA ILE A 627 13.51 12.50 27.82
C ILE A 627 12.27 12.27 26.94
N GLY A 628 11.30 11.55 27.45
CA GLY A 628 10.10 11.16 26.69
C GLY A 628 9.04 10.47 27.52
N MET A 629 8.15 9.72 26.84
CA MET A 629 7.02 9.06 27.47
C MET A 629 7.38 7.71 28.05
N GLN A 630 6.80 7.40 29.21
CA GLN A 630 6.90 6.07 29.86
C GLN A 630 5.55 5.35 29.95
N GLY A 631 4.49 6.00 29.52
CA GLY A 631 3.12 5.50 29.56
C GLY A 631 2.21 6.34 28.68
N PHE A 632 0.92 6.10 28.74
CA PHE A 632 -0.06 6.87 27.98
C PHE A 632 -0.11 8.34 28.44
N GLY A 633 -0.63 9.19 27.54
CA GLY A 633 -0.80 10.61 27.79
C GLY A 633 -1.95 10.94 28.77
N ALA A 634 -2.37 12.19 28.78
CA ALA A 634 -3.46 12.70 29.62
C ALA A 634 -4.22 13.83 28.90
N SER A 635 -5.42 14.16 29.37
CA SER A 635 -6.21 15.28 28.84
C SER A 635 -5.87 16.58 29.59
N ALA A 636 -5.17 17.49 28.92
CA ALA A 636 -4.87 18.84 29.40
C ALA A 636 -4.35 19.69 28.21
N PRO A 637 -4.21 21.03 28.39
CA PRO A 637 -3.50 21.85 27.41
C PRO A 637 -2.08 21.34 27.16
N ALA A 638 -1.64 21.36 25.90
CA ALA A 638 -0.35 20.79 25.47
C ALA A 638 0.83 21.22 26.36
N LYS A 639 0.93 22.51 26.69
CA LYS A 639 2.00 23.06 27.55
C LYS A 639 2.05 22.41 28.92
N ASP A 640 0.88 22.12 29.53
CA ASP A 640 0.79 21.49 30.82
C ASP A 640 1.16 20.01 30.76
N LEU A 641 0.81 19.32 29.65
CA LEU A 641 1.21 17.94 29.40
C LEU A 641 2.73 17.80 29.27
N PHE A 642 3.38 18.63 28.46
CA PHE A 642 4.83 18.61 28.33
C PHE A 642 5.52 18.80 29.67
N ARG A 643 5.03 19.76 30.52
CA ARG A 643 5.54 19.96 31.85
C ARG A 643 5.27 18.76 32.78
N HIS A 644 4.05 18.22 32.75
CA HIS A 644 3.64 17.08 33.58
C HIS A 644 4.50 15.84 33.31
N PHE A 645 4.77 15.54 32.04
CA PHE A 645 5.60 14.40 31.65
C PHE A 645 7.11 14.69 31.68
N GLY A 646 7.53 15.88 32.11
CA GLY A 646 8.94 16.24 32.24
C GLY A 646 9.67 16.38 30.87
N ILE A 647 8.94 16.61 29.80
CA ILE A 647 9.52 16.84 28.47
C ILE A 647 9.76 18.33 28.30
N ALA A 648 10.82 18.84 28.96
CA ALA A 648 11.15 20.25 29.02
C ALA A 648 12.66 20.49 28.98
N ALA A 649 13.07 21.69 28.60
CA ALA A 649 14.49 22.06 28.49
C ALA A 649 15.22 21.92 29.83
N GLU A 650 14.58 22.36 30.92
CA GLU A 650 15.12 22.27 32.27
C GLU A 650 15.33 20.81 32.69
N ALA A 651 14.40 19.93 32.41
CA ALA A 651 14.52 18.50 32.71
C ALA A 651 15.71 17.86 31.97
N ALA A 652 15.93 18.23 30.71
CA ALA A 652 17.09 17.78 29.93
C ALA A 652 18.40 18.31 30.55
N VAL A 653 18.45 19.59 30.96
CA VAL A 653 19.61 20.18 31.62
C VAL A 653 19.91 19.48 32.95
N ASP A 654 18.90 19.28 33.82
CA ASP A 654 19.04 18.60 35.10
C ASP A 654 19.53 17.15 34.95
N ALA A 655 19.04 16.46 33.92
CA ALA A 655 19.51 15.11 33.60
C ALA A 655 20.98 15.11 33.15
N VAL A 656 21.41 16.05 32.32
CA VAL A 656 22.82 16.22 31.88
C VAL A 656 23.71 16.51 33.10
N LEU A 657 23.31 17.43 33.99
CA LEU A 657 24.10 17.79 35.17
C LEU A 657 24.31 16.63 36.15
N ARG A 658 23.45 15.63 36.16
CA ARG A 658 23.62 14.41 36.96
C ARG A 658 24.61 13.43 36.34
N HIS A 659 24.95 13.59 35.08
CA HIS A 659 25.84 12.68 34.31
C HIS A 659 27.23 13.27 34.03
N LEU A 660 27.42 14.59 34.25
CA LEU A 660 28.71 15.26 34.19
C LEU A 660 29.40 15.28 35.56
#